data_3e9ed72c394b2aa9226cb0834a905544
#
_entry.id   3e9ed72c394b2aa9226cb0834a905544
#
_cell.length_a   1.000
_cell.length_b   1.000
_cell.length_c   1.000
_cell.angle_alpha   90.00
_cell.angle_beta   90.00
_cell.angle_gamma   90.00
#
_symmetry.space_group_name_H-M   'P 1'
#
loop_
_entity.id
_entity.type
_entity.pdbx_description
1 polymer ?
#
loop_
_entity_poly.entity_id
_entity_poly.type
_entity_poly.pdbx_seq_one_letter_code
_entity_poly.pdbx_strand_id
1 'polypeptide(L)'
;MKTGIITLVGNNYGNRLQNYAVQELLKEYGEVYTVKYEKKVPTAVKQSRLKKYTPNHIKAAVDSRLLNIYHLSNRKMNTVMRLTYFIKHRNEIKAALSKREESFRTFDESYINYEKELLHLTGDDNEEWVKSYDAWVCGSDQIWNPTYPTATRNAFLQFASEHRRIALSASIGLSDIKAMLPEYADWMKGIPYLSVREERAAEIVGTLTDKKAEVFLDPTMLIPLEKWCEITDAAHTKLPEHFAVGYFLGVREKVYLDYIQNEIKDLDYVDLLNGEATEYLTFGPDHVIDAIRKAEIVFVDSFHGAVFSILFHKQFVVFERSEEGKTMNSRLETLLKRFGLENRIYTGNNIEMLRQPINYSGVDKILIAERVRVRTFLDQAMEEIAKLPKENVKITKHIEINRREKCSGCTACSQSCPKKCITMQADEEGFMYPFVDIDKCIECGKCKAVCPVLYHEYGNEPLQVLAEKNKNEHIRSTSSSGGVFYELASQFIKNGGVVYGCALDETMVARHICVDNTADLDKLKSSKYVQSNMENTLSEIKERLLAGQKVLFSGTPCQNAGLRNYLGKDYENLFLVDVLCHGVPSPKLFSDYLEYLSKEYDDGKPISVNFRNKQRGWKRLYMEVKFDNGKRHYIYSGYDRYEGMFLNNMSLRPSCYECKFTTTERYGDITLGDFWGIGKKYPQWDDDKGISVVMLNTDKGNSYYEQIADKFDARKEELNTAKVGQRTLYAPTKKNPNRDAFYNLYIEKGCKEALEQYTNVPSKFVRGYYAVMRVGLDIVRRILRKGY
;
A
#
# COMPACT_ATOMS: atom_id res chain seq x y z
N MET A 1 -1.15 -31.15 -3.29
CA MET A 1 -1.73 -30.07 -4.15
C MET A 1 -1.30 -28.72 -3.61
N LYS A 2 -1.24 -27.69 -4.42
CA LYS A 2 -1.02 -26.31 -3.98
C LYS A 2 -2.33 -25.52 -4.12
N THR A 3 -2.83 -24.97 -3.01
CA THR A 3 -4.17 -24.30 -2.97
C THR A 3 -4.02 -22.85 -2.56
N GLY A 4 -4.65 -21.94 -3.32
CA GLY A 4 -4.71 -20.50 -3.03
C GLY A 4 -6.04 -20.13 -2.38
N ILE A 5 -6.00 -19.30 -1.34
CA ILE A 5 -7.19 -18.78 -0.64
C ILE A 5 -7.37 -17.30 -0.94
N ILE A 6 -8.55 -16.92 -1.36
CA ILE A 6 -9.01 -15.55 -1.50
C ILE A 6 -10.04 -15.27 -0.41
N THR A 7 -9.68 -14.39 0.54
CA THR A 7 -10.57 -14.02 1.64
C THR A 7 -10.36 -12.57 2.09
N LEU A 8 -11.17 -12.11 3.05
CA LEU A 8 -11.02 -10.78 3.63
C LEU A 8 -9.80 -10.75 4.57
N VAL A 9 -8.86 -9.87 4.29
CA VAL A 9 -7.66 -9.62 5.11
C VAL A 9 -7.70 -8.20 5.70
N GLY A 10 -8.70 -7.93 6.55
CA GLY A 10 -8.86 -6.67 7.27
C GLY A 10 -8.37 -6.75 8.72
N ASN A 11 -8.23 -5.62 9.43
CA ASN A 11 -7.91 -5.58 10.85
C ASN A 11 -9.15 -5.91 11.72
N ASN A 12 -9.77 -7.06 11.44
CA ASN A 12 -10.91 -7.62 12.15
C ASN A 12 -10.53 -9.02 12.66
N TYR A 13 -10.84 -9.32 13.90
CA TYR A 13 -10.51 -10.61 14.52
C TYR A 13 -11.10 -11.79 13.73
N GLY A 14 -12.37 -11.72 13.36
CA GLY A 14 -13.04 -12.75 12.60
C GLY A 14 -12.39 -13.03 11.25
N ASN A 15 -11.88 -12.00 10.55
CA ASN A 15 -11.19 -12.20 9.27
C ASN A 15 -9.92 -13.06 9.42
N ARG A 16 -9.18 -12.90 10.51
CA ARG A 16 -7.97 -13.70 10.76
C ARG A 16 -8.31 -15.12 11.17
N LEU A 17 -9.24 -15.25 12.11
CA LEU A 17 -9.64 -16.54 12.67
C LEU A 17 -10.26 -17.45 11.60
N GLN A 18 -11.16 -16.91 10.75
CA GLN A 18 -11.72 -17.69 9.66
C GLN A 18 -10.68 -18.04 8.59
N ASN A 19 -9.71 -17.14 8.30
CA ASN A 19 -8.64 -17.43 7.35
C ASN A 19 -7.76 -18.59 7.84
N TYR A 20 -7.37 -18.56 9.12
CA TYR A 20 -6.65 -19.66 9.75
C TYR A 20 -7.45 -20.98 9.63
N ALA A 21 -8.74 -20.96 9.96
CA ALA A 21 -9.59 -22.13 9.89
C ALA A 21 -9.69 -22.71 8.47
N VAL A 22 -9.83 -21.85 7.45
CA VAL A 22 -9.83 -22.30 6.04
C VAL A 22 -8.50 -22.93 5.68
N GLN A 23 -7.36 -22.36 6.12
CA GLN A 23 -6.04 -22.97 5.87
C GLN A 23 -5.93 -24.34 6.55
N GLU A 24 -6.35 -24.47 7.81
CA GLU A 24 -6.30 -25.76 8.52
C GLU A 24 -7.16 -26.84 7.85
N LEU A 25 -8.35 -26.49 7.37
CA LEU A 25 -9.21 -27.40 6.61
C LEU A 25 -8.57 -27.90 5.30
N LEU A 26 -7.80 -27.02 4.64
CA LEU A 26 -7.21 -27.32 3.33
C LEU A 26 -5.81 -27.95 3.42
N LYS A 27 -5.11 -27.81 4.56
CA LYS A 27 -3.75 -28.39 4.75
C LYS A 27 -3.68 -29.91 4.54
N GLU A 28 -4.77 -30.61 4.75
CA GLU A 28 -4.83 -32.05 4.53
C GLU A 28 -4.67 -32.44 3.04
N TYR A 29 -4.95 -31.48 2.13
CA TYR A 29 -4.82 -31.68 0.67
C TYR A 29 -3.49 -31.18 0.11
N GLY A 30 -2.65 -30.52 0.92
CA GLY A 30 -1.30 -30.09 0.53
C GLY A 30 -0.93 -28.68 1.01
N GLU A 31 -0.12 -27.98 0.22
CA GLU A 31 0.33 -26.62 0.53
C GLU A 31 -0.78 -25.61 0.35
N VAL A 32 -0.94 -24.67 1.30
CA VAL A 32 -2.01 -23.69 1.32
C VAL A 32 -1.46 -22.29 1.57
N TYR A 33 -1.86 -21.33 0.76
CA TYR A 33 -1.45 -19.93 0.86
C TYR A 33 -2.63 -18.99 0.74
N THR A 34 -2.70 -17.99 1.64
CA THR A 34 -3.65 -16.88 1.49
C THR A 34 -3.07 -15.83 0.55
N VAL A 35 -3.82 -15.46 -0.46
CA VAL A 35 -3.42 -14.49 -1.48
C VAL A 35 -4.13 -13.17 -1.27
N LYS A 36 -3.37 -12.08 -1.19
CA LYS A 36 -3.90 -10.72 -1.11
C LYS A 36 -4.33 -10.25 -2.51
N TYR A 37 -5.38 -9.44 -2.57
CA TYR A 37 -5.89 -8.89 -3.82
C TYR A 37 -6.29 -7.42 -3.70
N GLU A 38 -6.27 -6.71 -4.85
CA GLU A 38 -6.63 -5.30 -4.89
C GLU A 38 -8.11 -5.07 -4.61
N LYS A 39 -8.39 -3.94 -3.96
CA LYS A 39 -9.75 -3.48 -3.62
C LYS A 39 -10.23 -2.45 -4.63
N LYS A 40 -11.52 -2.42 -4.95
CA LYS A 40 -12.12 -1.30 -5.69
C LYS A 40 -11.85 0.00 -4.92
N VAL A 41 -11.22 0.97 -5.58
CA VAL A 41 -11.14 2.33 -5.02
C VAL A 41 -12.51 2.96 -5.24
N PRO A 42 -13.23 3.42 -4.20
CA PRO A 42 -14.48 4.14 -4.40
C PRO A 42 -14.21 5.32 -5.32
N THR A 43 -14.94 5.42 -6.43
CA THR A 43 -14.93 6.61 -7.29
C THR A 43 -15.30 7.80 -6.41
N ALA A 44 -14.35 8.70 -6.19
CA ALA A 44 -14.56 9.88 -5.39
C ALA A 44 -15.68 10.69 -6.07
N VAL A 45 -16.86 10.70 -5.45
CA VAL A 45 -17.94 11.62 -5.82
C VAL A 45 -17.33 13.02 -5.83
N LYS A 46 -17.40 13.72 -6.97
CA LYS A 46 -16.98 15.12 -7.11
C LYS A 46 -17.72 15.96 -6.07
N GLN A 47 -17.13 16.12 -4.91
CA GLN A 47 -17.67 17.02 -3.89
C GLN A 47 -17.14 18.43 -4.19
N SER A 48 -18.06 19.37 -4.39
CA SER A 48 -17.74 20.77 -4.62
C SER A 48 -16.89 21.32 -3.47
N ARG A 49 -15.96 22.24 -3.78
CA ARG A 49 -15.01 22.86 -2.82
C ARG A 49 -15.68 23.54 -1.60
N LEU A 50 -16.98 23.82 -1.65
CA LEU A 50 -17.74 24.40 -0.54
C LEU A 50 -18.08 23.44 0.60
N LYS A 51 -18.05 22.10 0.37
CA LYS A 51 -18.29 21.09 1.43
C LYS A 51 -17.08 20.86 2.34
N LYS A 52 -15.92 21.48 2.08
CA LYS A 52 -14.66 21.25 2.81
C LYS A 52 -14.65 21.80 4.26
N TYR A 53 -15.66 22.58 4.64
CA TYR A 53 -15.78 23.19 5.98
C TYR A 53 -17.07 22.82 6.73
N THR A 54 -17.78 21.78 6.29
CA THR A 54 -18.94 21.30 7.04
C THR A 54 -18.50 20.36 8.18
N PRO A 55 -19.26 20.25 9.28
CA PRO A 55 -18.95 19.35 10.41
C PRO A 55 -18.66 17.92 9.99
N ASN A 56 -19.24 17.45 8.88
CA ASN A 56 -18.95 16.12 8.31
C ASN A 56 -17.55 15.98 7.71
N HIS A 57 -16.88 17.06 7.29
CA HIS A 57 -15.49 17.01 6.83
C HIS A 57 -14.48 17.08 7.96
N ILE A 58 -14.80 17.72 9.06
CA ILE A 58 -14.01 17.64 10.29
C ILE A 58 -14.08 16.18 10.81
N LYS A 59 -15.24 15.54 10.65
CA LYS A 59 -15.47 14.12 10.95
C LYS A 59 -14.65 13.17 10.06
N ALA A 60 -14.40 13.52 8.79
CA ALA A 60 -13.57 12.74 7.85
C ALA A 60 -12.05 13.01 8.00
N ALA A 61 -11.67 14.15 8.58
CA ALA A 61 -10.27 14.48 8.85
C ALA A 61 -9.75 13.88 10.17
N VAL A 62 -10.65 13.47 11.04
CA VAL A 62 -10.35 12.60 12.19
C VAL A 62 -10.40 11.17 11.63
N ASP A 63 -9.29 10.46 11.71
CA ASP A 63 -9.10 9.11 11.18
C ASP A 63 -10.37 8.25 11.40
N SER A 64 -11.01 7.79 10.32
CA SER A 64 -12.27 7.03 10.38
C SER A 64 -12.19 5.78 11.27
N ARG A 65 -10.98 5.22 11.46
CA ARG A 65 -10.71 4.10 12.36
C ARG A 65 -10.88 4.49 13.84
N LEU A 66 -10.44 5.69 14.18
CA LEU A 66 -10.58 6.21 15.54
C LEU A 66 -12.04 6.53 15.87
N LEU A 67 -12.83 7.01 14.90
CA LEU A 67 -14.26 7.25 15.05
C LEU A 67 -15.06 5.95 15.21
N ASN A 68 -14.70 4.87 14.53
CA ASN A 68 -15.38 3.57 14.70
C ASN A 68 -15.15 2.99 16.11
N ILE A 69 -13.95 3.09 16.66
CA ILE A 69 -13.65 2.70 18.04
C ILE A 69 -14.40 3.60 19.02
N TYR A 70 -14.61 4.85 18.67
CA TYR A 70 -15.30 5.84 19.47
C TYR A 70 -16.82 5.63 19.57
N HIS A 71 -17.44 5.03 18.55
CA HIS A 71 -18.85 4.61 18.61
C HIS A 71 -19.10 3.49 19.62
N LEU A 72 -18.02 2.80 20.02
CA LEU A 72 -18.08 1.71 21.00
C LEU A 72 -18.03 2.19 22.45
N SER A 73 -17.70 3.46 22.70
CA SER A 73 -17.64 4.00 24.08
C SER A 73 -18.98 4.52 24.58
N ASN A 74 -19.13 4.50 25.89
CA ASN A 74 -20.32 4.71 26.71
C ASN A 74 -21.27 5.83 26.21
N ARG A 75 -22.57 5.54 26.01
CA ARG A 75 -23.61 6.48 25.54
C ARG A 75 -23.92 7.65 26.50
N LYS A 76 -23.40 7.63 27.72
CA LYS A 76 -23.59 8.73 28.68
C LYS A 76 -22.88 10.04 28.28
N MET A 77 -21.98 9.98 27.27
CA MET A 77 -21.26 11.16 26.79
C MET A 77 -21.91 11.74 25.52
N ASN A 78 -22.25 13.02 25.54
CA ASN A 78 -22.64 13.73 24.32
C ASN A 78 -21.43 13.88 23.34
N THR A 79 -21.68 14.23 22.09
CA THR A 79 -20.65 14.32 21.04
C THR A 79 -19.47 15.22 21.42
N VAL A 80 -19.71 16.27 22.20
CA VAL A 80 -18.67 17.21 22.65
C VAL A 80 -17.79 16.57 23.74
N MET A 81 -18.38 15.90 24.70
CA MET A 81 -17.64 15.20 25.76
C MET A 81 -16.79 14.06 25.18
N ARG A 82 -17.30 13.35 24.19
CA ARG A 82 -16.56 12.32 23.45
C ARG A 82 -15.34 12.91 22.72
N LEU A 83 -15.54 14.01 22.03
CA LEU A 83 -14.45 14.69 21.32
C LEU A 83 -13.38 15.19 22.30
N THR A 84 -13.80 15.71 23.46
CA THR A 84 -12.89 16.18 24.50
C THR A 84 -12.09 15.03 25.12
N TYR A 85 -12.74 13.91 25.42
CA TYR A 85 -12.07 12.69 25.90
C TYR A 85 -11.05 12.19 24.90
N PHE A 86 -11.44 12.11 23.63
CA PHE A 86 -10.55 11.70 22.55
C PHE A 86 -9.32 12.60 22.39
N ILE A 87 -9.52 13.93 22.44
CA ILE A 87 -8.41 14.88 22.37
C ILE A 87 -7.45 14.67 23.53
N LYS A 88 -7.97 14.45 24.74
CA LYS A 88 -7.19 14.24 25.97
C LYS A 88 -6.38 12.94 25.93
N HIS A 89 -6.96 11.83 25.46
CA HIS A 89 -6.36 10.49 25.47
C HIS A 89 -5.84 10.03 24.10
N ARG A 90 -5.74 10.94 23.13
CA ARG A 90 -5.38 10.63 21.75
C ARG A 90 -4.09 9.83 21.60
N ASN A 91 -3.07 10.14 22.37
CA ASN A 91 -1.77 9.49 22.28
C ASN A 91 -1.82 8.06 22.84
N GLU A 92 -2.53 7.85 23.94
CA GLU A 92 -2.74 6.52 24.55
C GLU A 92 -3.52 5.60 23.64
N ILE A 93 -4.64 6.09 23.08
CA ILE A 93 -5.45 5.34 22.11
C ILE A 93 -4.63 5.00 20.85
N LYS A 94 -3.84 5.95 20.32
CA LYS A 94 -2.97 5.67 19.17
C LYS A 94 -1.89 4.63 19.49
N ALA A 95 -1.30 4.68 20.67
CA ALA A 95 -0.31 3.70 21.09
C ALA A 95 -0.94 2.30 21.22
N ALA A 96 -2.14 2.21 21.80
CA ALA A 96 -2.88 0.96 21.91
C ALA A 96 -3.24 0.38 20.53
N LEU A 97 -3.69 1.23 19.58
CA LEU A 97 -3.97 0.81 18.20
C LEU A 97 -2.73 0.33 17.45
N SER A 98 -1.59 0.98 17.65
CA SER A 98 -0.32 0.54 17.07
C SER A 98 0.09 -0.83 17.61
N LYS A 99 -0.03 -1.06 18.92
CA LYS A 99 0.20 -2.36 19.55
C LYS A 99 -0.76 -3.42 19.01
N ARG A 100 -2.04 -3.06 18.81
CA ARG A 100 -3.02 -3.96 18.21
C ARG A 100 -2.61 -4.37 16.79
N GLU A 101 -2.16 -3.42 15.95
CA GLU A 101 -1.67 -3.74 14.60
C GLU A 101 -0.45 -4.68 14.66
N GLU A 102 0.41 -4.52 15.65
CA GLU A 102 1.52 -5.43 15.92
C GLU A 102 1.02 -6.82 16.32
N SER A 103 0.06 -6.92 17.25
CA SER A 103 -0.52 -8.21 17.66
C SER A 103 -1.19 -8.95 16.49
N PHE A 104 -1.86 -8.22 15.57
CA PHE A 104 -2.39 -8.81 14.34
C PHE A 104 -1.29 -9.31 13.41
N ARG A 105 -0.19 -8.57 13.27
CA ARG A 105 0.95 -8.99 12.47
C ARG A 105 1.61 -10.24 13.06
N THR A 106 1.83 -10.28 14.37
CA THR A 106 2.38 -11.46 15.07
C THR A 106 1.50 -12.69 14.86
N PHE A 107 0.17 -12.53 14.95
CA PHE A 107 -0.77 -13.61 14.63
C PHE A 107 -0.63 -14.06 13.17
N ASP A 108 -0.57 -13.12 12.22
CA ASP A 108 -0.40 -13.43 10.81
C ASP A 108 0.91 -14.22 10.56
N GLU A 109 2.02 -13.77 11.12
CA GLU A 109 3.34 -14.40 10.98
C GLU A 109 3.40 -15.81 11.61
N SER A 110 2.65 -16.04 12.69
CA SER A 110 2.64 -17.33 13.42
C SER A 110 1.70 -18.36 12.80
N TYR A 111 0.57 -17.93 12.22
CA TYR A 111 -0.53 -18.84 11.90
C TYR A 111 -1.01 -18.80 10.45
N ILE A 112 -0.65 -17.77 9.66
CA ILE A 112 -1.16 -17.60 8.30
C ILE A 112 -0.02 -17.63 7.27
N ASN A 113 -0.08 -18.58 6.36
CA ASN A 113 0.81 -18.62 5.21
C ASN A 113 0.31 -17.65 4.13
N TYR A 114 1.01 -16.53 3.92
CA TYR A 114 0.69 -15.59 2.86
C TYR A 114 1.52 -15.84 1.61
N GLU A 115 0.87 -15.75 0.43
CA GLU A 115 1.60 -15.63 -0.83
C GLU A 115 2.23 -14.23 -0.92
N LYS A 116 3.42 -14.16 -1.51
CA LYS A 116 4.14 -12.89 -1.69
C LYS A 116 3.54 -12.04 -2.80
N GLU A 117 2.98 -12.68 -3.82
CA GLU A 117 2.37 -12.01 -4.96
C GLU A 117 0.98 -11.46 -4.63
N LEU A 118 0.57 -10.41 -5.35
CA LEU A 118 -0.71 -9.72 -5.19
C LEU A 118 -1.56 -9.90 -6.45
N LEU A 119 -2.82 -10.27 -6.30
CA LEU A 119 -3.79 -10.27 -7.41
C LEU A 119 -4.32 -8.86 -7.68
N HIS A 120 -4.23 -8.42 -8.91
CA HIS A 120 -4.66 -7.09 -9.33
C HIS A 120 -6.10 -7.06 -9.87
N LEU A 121 -6.74 -5.86 -9.89
CA LEU A 121 -8.12 -5.70 -10.39
C LEU A 121 -8.25 -5.81 -11.92
N THR A 122 -7.22 -5.42 -12.63
CA THR A 122 -7.17 -5.39 -14.10
C THR A 122 -6.76 -6.76 -14.63
N GLY A 123 -7.60 -7.60 -14.72
CA GLY A 123 -7.95 -8.87 -15.26
C GLY A 123 -7.11 -9.65 -16.24
N ASP A 124 -5.87 -9.35 -16.50
CA ASP A 124 -4.94 -10.23 -17.22
C ASP A 124 -4.13 -11.09 -16.24
N ASP A 125 -4.80 -11.57 -15.19
CA ASP A 125 -4.22 -12.44 -14.16
C ASP A 125 -3.93 -13.87 -14.65
N ASN A 126 -3.59 -14.04 -15.92
CA ASN A 126 -2.93 -15.21 -16.46
C ASN A 126 -1.45 -15.26 -16.05
N GLU A 127 -1.16 -14.73 -14.86
CA GLU A 127 0.19 -14.80 -14.32
C GLU A 127 0.58 -16.27 -14.12
N GLU A 128 1.77 -16.63 -14.58
CA GLU A 128 2.29 -18.02 -14.48
C GLU A 128 2.21 -18.57 -13.06
N TRP A 129 2.36 -17.71 -12.03
CA TRP A 129 2.27 -18.11 -10.65
C TRP A 129 0.84 -18.55 -10.24
N VAL A 130 -0.23 -17.94 -10.82
CA VAL A 130 -1.62 -18.36 -10.62
C VAL A 130 -1.82 -19.78 -11.12
N LYS A 131 -1.26 -20.10 -12.29
CA LYS A 131 -1.33 -21.44 -12.91
C LYS A 131 -0.50 -22.49 -12.15
N SER A 132 0.40 -22.07 -11.27
CA SER A 132 1.15 -22.98 -10.40
C SER A 132 0.30 -23.57 -9.27
N TYR A 133 -0.92 -23.01 -9.07
CA TYR A 133 -1.87 -23.52 -8.09
C TYR A 133 -2.80 -24.56 -8.72
N ASP A 134 -3.02 -25.66 -7.98
CA ASP A 134 -3.91 -26.73 -8.40
C ASP A 134 -5.37 -26.36 -8.14
N ALA A 135 -5.68 -25.63 -7.06
CA ALA A 135 -7.01 -25.21 -6.67
C ALA A 135 -7.04 -23.79 -6.13
N TRP A 136 -8.18 -23.12 -6.28
CA TRP A 136 -8.45 -21.80 -5.73
C TRP A 136 -9.73 -21.81 -4.91
N VAL A 137 -9.65 -21.33 -3.66
CA VAL A 137 -10.78 -21.30 -2.73
C VAL A 137 -11.11 -19.87 -2.38
N CYS A 138 -12.35 -19.44 -2.54
CA CYS A 138 -12.83 -18.18 -1.98
C CYS A 138 -13.73 -18.44 -0.77
N GLY A 139 -13.61 -17.58 0.21
CA GLY A 139 -14.40 -17.65 1.43
C GLY A 139 -13.47 -17.66 2.67
N SER A 140 -13.98 -17.67 3.79
CA SER A 140 -15.35 -17.45 4.25
C SER A 140 -15.64 -15.95 4.41
N ASP A 141 -16.39 -15.57 5.45
CA ASP A 141 -16.81 -14.21 5.77
C ASP A 141 -17.52 -13.49 4.58
N GLN A 142 -17.80 -12.21 4.72
CA GLN A 142 -18.58 -11.42 3.76
C GLN A 142 -17.79 -11.05 2.50
N ILE A 143 -17.10 -12.01 1.91
CA ILE A 143 -16.26 -11.77 0.73
C ILE A 143 -17.10 -11.34 -0.49
N TRP A 144 -18.38 -11.76 -0.57
CA TRP A 144 -19.30 -11.41 -1.64
C TRP A 144 -20.27 -10.28 -1.29
N ASN A 145 -20.01 -9.56 -0.19
CA ASN A 145 -20.84 -8.41 0.18
C ASN A 145 -20.60 -7.23 -0.77
N PRO A 146 -21.59 -6.84 -1.59
CA PRO A 146 -21.44 -5.80 -2.61
C PRO A 146 -21.17 -4.40 -2.05
N THR A 147 -21.40 -4.18 -0.76
CA THR A 147 -21.09 -2.91 -0.10
C THR A 147 -19.60 -2.78 0.24
N TYR A 148 -18.82 -3.85 0.12
CA TYR A 148 -17.39 -3.84 0.41
C TYR A 148 -16.57 -3.60 -0.86
N PRO A 149 -15.50 -2.79 -0.78
CA PRO A 149 -14.61 -2.55 -1.92
C PRO A 149 -13.82 -3.79 -2.34
N THR A 150 -13.87 -4.85 -1.55
CA THR A 150 -13.24 -6.15 -1.79
C THR A 150 -14.08 -7.09 -2.64
N ALA A 151 -15.38 -6.84 -2.80
CA ALA A 151 -16.27 -7.67 -3.62
C ALA A 151 -16.03 -7.38 -5.12
N THR A 152 -14.92 -7.90 -5.65
CA THR A 152 -14.42 -7.74 -7.02
C THR A 152 -14.42 -9.08 -7.73
N ARG A 153 -14.15 -9.12 -9.04
CA ARG A 153 -13.97 -10.36 -9.79
C ARG A 153 -13.02 -11.37 -9.12
N ASN A 154 -12.02 -10.87 -8.39
CA ASN A 154 -11.05 -11.71 -7.68
C ASN A 154 -11.70 -12.46 -6.50
N ALA A 155 -12.67 -11.83 -5.82
CA ALA A 155 -13.44 -12.47 -4.77
C ALA A 155 -14.30 -13.64 -5.27
N PHE A 156 -14.57 -13.71 -6.58
CA PHE A 156 -15.28 -14.78 -7.28
C PHE A 156 -14.34 -15.65 -8.11
N LEU A 157 -13.02 -15.59 -7.87
CA LEU A 157 -12.00 -16.43 -8.50
C LEU A 157 -11.93 -16.34 -10.03
N GLN A 158 -12.35 -15.21 -10.64
CA GLN A 158 -12.45 -15.09 -12.09
C GLN A 158 -11.08 -15.03 -12.82
N PHE A 159 -9.99 -15.00 -12.08
CA PHE A 159 -8.62 -15.10 -12.58
C PHE A 159 -8.14 -16.56 -12.78
N ALA A 160 -8.77 -17.51 -12.12
CA ALA A 160 -8.43 -18.93 -12.19
C ALA A 160 -9.30 -19.68 -13.22
N SER A 161 -8.83 -20.84 -13.69
CA SER A 161 -9.61 -21.73 -14.53
C SER A 161 -10.89 -22.22 -13.82
N GLU A 162 -12.00 -22.25 -14.51
CA GLU A 162 -13.33 -22.51 -13.93
C GLU A 162 -13.37 -23.79 -13.08
N HIS A 163 -12.85 -24.90 -13.62
CA HIS A 163 -12.84 -26.20 -12.93
C HIS A 163 -11.95 -26.28 -11.67
N ARG A 164 -11.18 -25.23 -11.36
CA ARG A 164 -10.27 -25.15 -10.19
C ARG A 164 -10.81 -24.24 -9.08
N ARG A 165 -12.06 -23.78 -9.20
CA ARG A 165 -12.67 -22.81 -8.29
C ARG A 165 -13.58 -23.47 -7.27
N ILE A 166 -13.40 -23.13 -6.01
CA ILE A 166 -14.23 -23.59 -4.88
C ILE A 166 -14.69 -22.38 -4.08
N ALA A 167 -15.96 -22.28 -3.77
CA ALA A 167 -16.48 -21.34 -2.78
C ALA A 167 -16.77 -22.11 -1.49
N LEU A 168 -16.04 -21.78 -0.41
CA LEU A 168 -16.17 -22.43 0.89
C LEU A 168 -16.81 -21.47 1.89
N SER A 169 -18.06 -21.74 2.25
CA SER A 169 -18.84 -20.93 3.22
C SER A 169 -18.77 -19.42 2.92
N ALA A 170 -18.80 -19.03 1.64
CA ALA A 170 -18.79 -17.61 1.26
C ALA A 170 -20.06 -16.90 1.75
N SER A 171 -19.92 -15.66 2.26
CA SER A 171 -21.06 -14.90 2.80
C SER A 171 -21.33 -13.65 1.98
N ILE A 172 -22.62 -13.39 1.73
CA ILE A 172 -23.12 -12.15 1.10
C ILE A 172 -23.41 -11.10 2.19
N GLY A 173 -23.91 -11.54 3.34
CA GLY A 173 -24.16 -10.68 4.51
C GLY A 173 -25.28 -9.65 4.33
N LEU A 174 -26.09 -9.76 3.27
CA LEU A 174 -27.24 -8.90 2.98
C LEU A 174 -28.47 -9.75 2.71
N SER A 175 -29.64 -9.21 2.99
CA SER A 175 -30.93 -9.84 2.72
C SER A 175 -31.57 -9.38 1.39
N ASP A 176 -31.15 -8.24 0.84
CA ASP A 176 -31.73 -7.67 -0.39
C ASP A 176 -30.89 -7.99 -1.64
N ILE A 177 -31.48 -8.72 -2.57
CA ILE A 177 -30.88 -9.07 -3.87
C ILE A 177 -30.62 -7.85 -4.76
N LYS A 178 -31.37 -6.74 -4.56
CA LYS A 178 -31.23 -5.52 -5.36
C LYS A 178 -29.85 -4.86 -5.23
N ALA A 179 -29.11 -5.19 -4.18
CA ALA A 179 -27.75 -4.70 -4.00
C ALA A 179 -26.71 -5.44 -4.86
N MET A 180 -27.08 -6.59 -5.47
CA MET A 180 -26.18 -7.39 -6.28
C MET A 180 -26.03 -6.81 -7.67
N LEU A 181 -24.78 -6.74 -8.16
CA LEU A 181 -24.47 -6.30 -9.51
C LEU A 181 -24.78 -7.42 -10.52
N PRO A 182 -25.20 -7.08 -11.76
CA PRO A 182 -25.51 -8.09 -12.79
C PRO A 182 -24.38 -9.09 -13.05
N GLU A 183 -23.13 -8.64 -13.07
CA GLU A 183 -21.95 -9.47 -13.28
C GLU A 183 -21.72 -10.53 -12.19
N TYR A 184 -22.31 -10.38 -11.00
CA TYR A 184 -22.15 -11.35 -9.90
C TYR A 184 -22.81 -12.70 -10.27
N ALA A 185 -23.91 -12.68 -11.02
CA ALA A 185 -24.56 -13.88 -11.50
C ALA A 185 -23.61 -14.72 -12.36
N ASP A 186 -22.95 -14.09 -13.33
CA ASP A 186 -22.00 -14.76 -14.23
C ASP A 186 -20.76 -15.27 -13.47
N TRP A 187 -20.26 -14.48 -12.54
CA TRP A 187 -19.09 -14.88 -11.73
C TRP A 187 -19.40 -16.08 -10.82
N MET A 188 -20.60 -16.15 -10.22
CA MET A 188 -21.03 -17.29 -9.40
C MET A 188 -21.26 -18.54 -10.25
N LYS A 189 -21.85 -18.41 -11.47
CA LYS A 189 -22.04 -19.51 -12.41
C LYS A 189 -20.74 -20.24 -12.73
N GLY A 190 -19.62 -19.52 -12.82
CA GLY A 190 -18.29 -20.06 -13.09
C GLY A 190 -17.63 -20.76 -11.89
N ILE A 191 -18.34 -21.04 -10.78
CA ILE A 191 -17.79 -21.77 -9.63
C ILE A 191 -18.48 -23.13 -9.56
N PRO A 192 -17.81 -24.27 -9.83
CA PRO A 192 -18.42 -25.59 -9.82
C PRO A 192 -18.75 -26.09 -8.41
N TYR A 193 -17.87 -25.86 -7.44
CA TYR A 193 -18.04 -26.28 -6.04
C TYR A 193 -18.46 -25.08 -5.21
N LEU A 194 -19.76 -24.97 -4.97
CA LEU A 194 -20.38 -23.75 -4.45
C LEU A 194 -21.03 -23.98 -3.09
N SER A 195 -20.46 -23.36 -2.06
CA SER A 195 -21.08 -23.31 -0.74
C SER A 195 -21.08 -21.91 -0.14
N VAL A 196 -22.07 -21.62 0.68
CA VAL A 196 -22.30 -20.37 1.37
C VAL A 196 -22.53 -20.61 2.86
N ARG A 197 -22.48 -19.53 3.66
CA ARG A 197 -22.56 -19.62 5.13
C ARG A 197 -24.00 -19.45 5.67
N GLU A 198 -24.87 -18.79 4.96
CA GLU A 198 -26.23 -18.51 5.38
C GLU A 198 -27.27 -18.94 4.35
N GLU A 199 -28.46 -19.38 4.82
CA GLU A 199 -29.59 -19.81 3.98
C GLU A 199 -30.01 -18.72 3.00
N ARG A 200 -30.02 -17.46 3.44
CA ARG A 200 -30.35 -16.32 2.57
C ARG A 200 -29.38 -16.16 1.41
N ALA A 201 -28.08 -16.41 1.61
CA ALA A 201 -27.12 -16.39 0.51
C ALA A 201 -27.38 -17.53 -0.49
N ALA A 202 -27.76 -18.71 -0.02
CA ALA A 202 -28.13 -19.81 -0.90
C ALA A 202 -29.37 -19.48 -1.77
N GLU A 203 -30.39 -18.85 -1.19
CA GLU A 203 -31.55 -18.35 -1.93
C GLU A 203 -31.15 -17.31 -3.01
N ILE A 204 -30.29 -16.37 -2.67
CA ILE A 204 -29.77 -15.34 -3.59
C ILE A 204 -28.99 -16.01 -4.74
N VAL A 205 -28.09 -16.94 -4.43
CA VAL A 205 -27.34 -17.71 -5.43
C VAL A 205 -28.31 -18.47 -6.35
N GLY A 206 -29.27 -19.18 -5.79
CA GLY A 206 -30.27 -19.90 -6.59
C GLY A 206 -31.05 -18.98 -7.51
N THR A 207 -31.47 -17.81 -7.03
CA THR A 207 -32.20 -16.82 -7.83
C THR A 207 -31.37 -16.22 -8.97
N LEU A 208 -30.08 -16.00 -8.73
CA LEU A 208 -29.19 -15.35 -9.72
C LEU A 208 -28.61 -16.34 -10.73
N THR A 209 -28.45 -17.61 -10.38
CA THR A 209 -27.61 -18.53 -11.14
C THR A 209 -28.29 -19.84 -11.56
N ASP A 210 -29.45 -20.15 -11.02
CA ASP A 210 -30.13 -21.45 -11.10
C ASP A 210 -29.31 -22.61 -10.47
N LYS A 211 -28.24 -22.33 -9.76
CA LYS A 211 -27.40 -23.30 -9.04
C LYS A 211 -27.87 -23.46 -7.60
N LYS A 212 -27.78 -24.68 -7.09
CA LYS A 212 -27.98 -24.96 -5.67
C LYS A 212 -26.62 -24.80 -4.96
N ALA A 213 -26.55 -23.88 -4.00
CA ALA A 213 -25.41 -23.77 -3.10
C ALA A 213 -25.63 -24.62 -1.84
N GLU A 214 -24.57 -25.34 -1.39
CA GLU A 214 -24.60 -25.96 -0.09
C GLU A 214 -24.50 -24.90 1.01
N VAL A 215 -25.17 -25.11 2.15
CA VAL A 215 -25.08 -24.22 3.31
C VAL A 215 -24.25 -24.92 4.39
N PHE A 216 -23.08 -24.36 4.68
CA PHE A 216 -22.17 -24.86 5.71
C PHE A 216 -21.98 -23.84 6.84
N LEU A 217 -21.54 -24.32 8.01
CA LEU A 217 -21.12 -23.46 9.10
C LEU A 217 -19.89 -22.64 8.72
N ASP A 218 -19.61 -21.61 9.51
CA ASP A 218 -18.35 -20.86 9.39
C ASP A 218 -17.15 -21.80 9.59
N PRO A 219 -16.10 -21.71 8.79
CA PRO A 219 -14.89 -22.55 8.91
C PRO A 219 -14.30 -22.58 10.31
N THR A 220 -14.46 -21.53 11.11
CA THR A 220 -14.00 -21.52 12.51
C THR A 220 -14.65 -22.60 13.37
N MET A 221 -15.85 -23.07 12.99
CA MET A 221 -16.55 -24.17 13.67
C MET A 221 -16.22 -25.56 13.11
N LEU A 222 -15.58 -25.61 11.95
CA LEU A 222 -15.36 -26.82 11.18
C LEU A 222 -14.02 -27.50 11.48
N ILE A 223 -13.05 -26.78 12.02
CA ILE A 223 -11.79 -27.38 12.48
C ILE A 223 -11.94 -27.97 13.89
N PRO A 224 -11.08 -28.90 14.29
CA PRO A 224 -11.03 -29.46 15.65
C PRO A 224 -10.84 -28.37 16.71
N LEU A 225 -11.53 -28.52 17.87
CA LEU A 225 -11.43 -27.57 18.98
C LEU A 225 -10.00 -27.46 19.52
N GLU A 226 -9.27 -28.54 19.47
CA GLU A 226 -7.86 -28.65 19.89
C GLU A 226 -6.97 -27.61 19.19
N LYS A 227 -7.26 -27.31 17.92
CA LYS A 227 -6.52 -26.29 17.15
C LYS A 227 -6.70 -24.89 17.75
N TRP A 228 -7.88 -24.60 18.25
CA TRP A 228 -8.13 -23.34 18.95
C TRP A 228 -7.52 -23.32 20.34
N CYS A 229 -7.49 -24.48 21.04
CA CYS A 229 -6.82 -24.59 22.32
C CYS A 229 -5.30 -24.38 22.20
N GLU A 230 -4.65 -24.93 21.16
CA GLU A 230 -3.23 -24.68 20.87
C GLU A 230 -2.92 -23.16 20.76
N ILE A 231 -3.74 -22.41 20.04
CA ILE A 231 -3.58 -20.96 19.88
C ILE A 231 -3.79 -20.21 21.20
N THR A 232 -4.85 -20.56 21.95
CA THR A 232 -5.17 -19.86 23.21
C THR A 232 -4.18 -20.17 24.31
N ASP A 233 -3.64 -21.38 24.36
CA ASP A 233 -2.59 -21.76 25.32
C ASP A 233 -1.27 -21.00 25.03
N ALA A 234 -0.98 -20.72 23.77
CA ALA A 234 0.21 -19.95 23.36
C ALA A 234 0.04 -18.41 23.55
N ALA A 235 -1.18 -17.90 23.69
CA ALA A 235 -1.44 -16.46 23.75
C ALA A 235 -0.95 -15.78 25.04
N HIS A 236 -0.86 -16.50 26.15
CA HIS A 236 -0.43 -15.99 27.48
C HIS A 236 -1.12 -14.68 27.88
N THR A 237 -2.42 -14.59 27.62
CA THR A 237 -3.22 -13.36 27.84
C THR A 237 -3.31 -13.01 29.32
N LYS A 238 -3.02 -11.77 29.67
CA LYS A 238 -3.23 -11.25 31.04
C LYS A 238 -4.69 -10.91 31.24
N LEU A 239 -5.37 -11.64 32.06
CA LEU A 239 -6.80 -11.53 32.36
C LEU A 239 -7.04 -11.59 33.87
N PRO A 240 -8.12 -11.00 34.39
CA PRO A 240 -8.59 -11.22 35.77
C PRO A 240 -8.87 -12.71 36.03
N GLU A 241 -8.97 -13.10 37.26
CA GLU A 241 -9.26 -14.50 37.66
C GLU A 241 -10.75 -14.84 37.46
N HIS A 242 -11.65 -13.91 37.84
CA HIS A 242 -13.09 -14.04 37.70
C HIS A 242 -13.66 -12.91 36.88
N PHE A 243 -14.05 -13.19 35.63
CA PHE A 243 -14.48 -12.13 34.73
C PHE A 243 -15.53 -12.54 33.71
N ALA A 244 -16.24 -11.52 33.24
CA ALA A 244 -17.12 -11.56 32.08
C ALA A 244 -16.47 -10.85 30.88
N VAL A 245 -16.78 -11.29 29.67
CA VAL A 245 -16.30 -10.65 28.42
C VAL A 245 -17.44 -9.92 27.74
N GLY A 246 -17.19 -8.68 27.32
CA GLY A 246 -18.01 -7.94 26.35
C GLY A 246 -17.33 -7.81 25.00
N TYR A 247 -17.95 -8.34 23.95
CA TYR A 247 -17.42 -8.19 22.57
C TYR A 247 -18.48 -7.62 21.64
N PHE A 248 -18.44 -6.30 21.46
CA PHE A 248 -19.41 -5.52 20.71
C PHE A 248 -18.77 -4.82 19.52
N LEU A 249 -19.38 -4.95 18.36
CA LEU A 249 -19.00 -4.25 17.12
C LEU A 249 -19.99 -3.11 16.79
N GLY A 250 -21.19 -3.13 17.35
CA GLY A 250 -22.23 -2.12 17.22
C GLY A 250 -22.31 -1.17 18.40
N VAL A 251 -23.33 -0.30 18.36
CA VAL A 251 -23.61 0.64 19.44
C VAL A 251 -24.25 -0.12 20.63
N ARG A 252 -23.70 0.04 21.82
CA ARG A 252 -24.24 -0.54 23.06
C ARG A 252 -25.41 0.30 23.55
N GLU A 253 -26.61 -0.29 23.55
CA GLU A 253 -27.78 0.39 24.08
C GLU A 253 -27.74 0.43 25.60
N LYS A 254 -28.34 1.46 26.18
CA LYS A 254 -28.36 1.61 27.64
C LYS A 254 -29.01 0.39 28.30
N VAL A 255 -30.08 -0.14 27.73
CA VAL A 255 -30.77 -1.33 28.26
C VAL A 255 -29.86 -2.56 28.29
N TYR A 256 -28.94 -2.71 27.32
CA TYR A 256 -27.97 -3.80 27.33
C TYR A 256 -26.91 -3.60 28.40
N LEU A 257 -26.41 -2.37 28.58
CA LEU A 257 -25.44 -2.07 29.64
C LEU A 257 -26.03 -2.24 31.03
N ASP A 258 -27.27 -1.79 31.25
CA ASP A 258 -27.96 -1.94 32.52
C ASP A 258 -28.18 -3.43 32.85
N TYR A 259 -28.53 -4.27 31.85
CA TYR A 259 -28.61 -5.72 32.01
C TYR A 259 -27.25 -6.33 32.34
N ILE A 260 -26.21 -6.03 31.57
CA ILE A 260 -24.85 -6.56 31.80
C ILE A 260 -24.37 -6.21 33.23
N GLN A 261 -24.52 -4.95 33.67
CA GLN A 261 -24.11 -4.51 34.99
C GLN A 261 -24.84 -5.27 36.13
N ASN A 262 -26.08 -5.68 35.89
CA ASN A 262 -26.82 -6.49 36.84
C ASN A 262 -26.38 -7.95 36.91
N GLU A 263 -25.89 -8.50 35.81
CA GLU A 263 -25.44 -9.90 35.75
C GLU A 263 -23.98 -10.08 36.23
N ILE A 264 -23.14 -9.03 36.16
CA ILE A 264 -21.69 -9.13 36.45
C ILE A 264 -21.30 -8.58 37.83
N LYS A 265 -22.26 -8.51 38.81
CA LYS A 265 -22.05 -7.84 40.12
C LYS A 265 -20.76 -8.24 40.84
N ASP A 266 -20.35 -9.49 40.71
CA ASP A 266 -19.19 -10.09 41.37
C ASP A 266 -18.05 -10.48 40.39
N LEU A 267 -18.09 -9.99 39.15
CA LEU A 267 -17.12 -10.31 38.12
C LEU A 267 -16.43 -9.04 37.59
N ASP A 268 -15.14 -9.16 37.27
CA ASP A 268 -14.45 -8.16 36.49
C ASP A 268 -15.01 -8.13 35.07
N TYR A 269 -14.98 -6.97 34.42
CA TYR A 269 -15.51 -6.83 33.08
C TYR A 269 -14.42 -6.54 32.05
N VAL A 270 -14.08 -7.53 31.24
CA VAL A 270 -13.13 -7.43 30.10
C VAL A 270 -13.90 -6.95 28.87
N ASP A 271 -13.89 -5.66 28.61
CA ASP A 271 -14.63 -5.01 27.55
C ASP A 271 -13.75 -4.84 26.31
N LEU A 272 -13.82 -5.80 25.40
CA LEU A 272 -13.06 -5.81 24.16
C LEU A 272 -13.49 -4.68 23.24
N LEU A 273 -12.53 -4.04 22.56
CA LEU A 273 -12.75 -2.91 21.65
C LEU A 273 -13.27 -1.63 22.34
N ASN A 274 -13.22 -1.53 23.65
CA ASN A 274 -13.57 -0.30 24.35
C ASN A 274 -12.39 0.69 24.36
N GLY A 275 -12.61 1.90 23.83
CA GLY A 275 -11.59 2.95 23.81
C GLY A 275 -11.24 3.52 25.19
N GLU A 276 -12.07 3.25 26.23
CA GLU A 276 -11.81 3.63 27.61
C GLU A 276 -10.95 2.59 28.34
N ALA A 277 -10.94 1.33 27.87
CA ALA A 277 -10.11 0.23 28.37
C ALA A 277 -8.98 -0.08 27.37
N THR A 278 -8.00 0.81 27.28
CA THR A 278 -6.94 0.74 26.24
C THR A 278 -6.07 -0.52 26.33
N GLU A 279 -6.02 -1.19 27.46
CA GLU A 279 -5.30 -2.46 27.65
C GLU A 279 -5.89 -3.57 26.78
N TYR A 280 -7.20 -3.77 26.77
CA TYR A 280 -7.87 -4.81 25.97
C TYR A 280 -7.97 -4.42 24.48
N LEU A 281 -7.83 -3.13 24.19
CA LEU A 281 -7.76 -2.64 22.80
C LEU A 281 -6.48 -3.11 22.08
N THR A 282 -5.44 -3.50 22.80
CA THR A 282 -4.18 -4.03 22.24
C THR A 282 -4.27 -5.50 21.78
N PHE A 283 -5.34 -6.21 22.14
CA PHE A 283 -5.46 -7.64 21.92
C PHE A 283 -5.40 -8.04 20.44
N GLY A 284 -4.68 -9.11 20.15
CA GLY A 284 -4.69 -9.83 18.87
C GLY A 284 -5.85 -10.84 18.80
N PRO A 285 -6.00 -11.52 17.65
CA PRO A 285 -7.04 -12.54 17.48
C PRO A 285 -6.95 -13.69 18.49
N ASP A 286 -5.75 -14.14 18.81
CA ASP A 286 -5.41 -15.16 19.82
C ASP A 286 -5.85 -14.74 21.23
N HIS A 287 -5.51 -13.51 21.63
CA HIS A 287 -5.89 -12.97 22.94
C HIS A 287 -7.41 -12.87 23.10
N VAL A 288 -8.12 -12.49 22.03
CA VAL A 288 -9.59 -12.36 22.08
C VAL A 288 -10.27 -13.70 22.27
N ILE A 289 -9.84 -14.74 21.54
CA ILE A 289 -10.43 -16.07 21.73
C ILE A 289 -10.01 -16.70 23.06
N ASP A 290 -8.82 -16.39 23.59
CA ASP A 290 -8.40 -16.82 24.92
C ASP A 290 -9.24 -16.15 26.02
N ALA A 291 -9.55 -14.85 25.87
CA ALA A 291 -10.45 -14.16 26.79
C ALA A 291 -11.86 -14.80 26.78
N ILE A 292 -12.41 -15.13 25.62
CA ILE A 292 -13.70 -15.82 25.50
C ILE A 292 -13.62 -17.21 26.16
N ARG A 293 -12.55 -17.97 25.92
CA ARG A 293 -12.36 -19.31 26.47
C ARG A 293 -12.34 -19.31 27.99
N LYS A 294 -11.70 -18.31 28.62
CA LYS A 294 -11.52 -18.23 30.08
C LYS A 294 -12.68 -17.52 30.80
N ALA A 295 -13.50 -16.74 30.10
CA ALA A 295 -14.61 -16.01 30.69
C ALA A 295 -15.66 -16.93 31.34
N GLU A 296 -16.32 -16.45 32.39
CA GLU A 296 -17.47 -17.12 32.99
C GLU A 296 -18.75 -16.91 32.18
N ILE A 297 -18.95 -15.69 31.68
CA ILE A 297 -20.07 -15.34 30.80
C ILE A 297 -19.61 -14.38 29.70
N VAL A 298 -20.22 -14.49 28.51
CA VAL A 298 -19.85 -13.71 27.33
C VAL A 298 -21.06 -12.93 26.82
N PHE A 299 -20.90 -11.62 26.61
CA PHE A 299 -21.90 -10.70 26.06
C PHE A 299 -21.48 -10.23 24.69
N VAL A 300 -22.25 -10.52 23.66
CA VAL A 300 -21.82 -10.28 22.28
C VAL A 300 -22.92 -9.73 21.38
N ASP A 301 -22.51 -8.90 20.41
CA ASP A 301 -23.25 -8.62 19.17
C ASP A 301 -22.46 -9.08 17.93
N SER A 302 -21.32 -9.73 18.16
CA SER A 302 -20.39 -10.21 17.14
C SER A 302 -20.72 -11.64 16.76
N PHE A 303 -20.80 -11.92 15.45
CA PHE A 303 -20.95 -13.27 14.92
C PHE A 303 -19.86 -14.23 15.46
N HIS A 304 -18.58 -13.85 15.30
CA HIS A 304 -17.48 -14.69 15.78
C HIS A 304 -17.40 -14.76 17.32
N GLY A 305 -17.88 -13.72 18.02
CA GLY A 305 -18.05 -13.80 19.47
C GLY A 305 -19.00 -14.91 19.88
N ALA A 306 -20.16 -15.01 19.24
CA ALA A 306 -21.14 -16.09 19.46
C ALA A 306 -20.55 -17.46 19.04
N VAL A 307 -19.87 -17.54 17.89
CA VAL A 307 -19.20 -18.76 17.41
C VAL A 307 -18.24 -19.32 18.46
N PHE A 308 -17.32 -18.52 18.97
CA PHE A 308 -16.34 -18.98 19.96
C PHE A 308 -16.98 -19.22 21.34
N SER A 309 -18.06 -18.52 21.71
CA SER A 309 -18.83 -18.84 22.90
C SER A 309 -19.47 -20.24 22.78
N ILE A 310 -19.98 -20.60 21.62
CA ILE A 310 -20.53 -21.93 21.35
C ILE A 310 -19.40 -23.00 21.37
N LEU A 311 -18.28 -22.77 20.67
CA LEU A 311 -17.18 -23.71 20.59
C LEU A 311 -16.54 -24.03 21.96
N PHE A 312 -16.43 -23.02 22.83
CA PHE A 312 -15.85 -23.16 24.16
C PHE A 312 -16.89 -23.47 25.26
N HIS A 313 -18.13 -23.80 24.88
CA HIS A 313 -19.23 -24.14 25.78
C HIS A 313 -19.47 -23.08 26.86
N LYS A 314 -19.43 -21.80 26.49
CA LYS A 314 -19.58 -20.69 27.42
C LYS A 314 -21.06 -20.33 27.66
N GLN A 315 -21.36 -19.87 28.86
CA GLN A 315 -22.59 -19.12 29.08
C GLN A 315 -22.51 -17.82 28.30
N PHE A 316 -23.48 -17.52 27.43
CA PHE A 316 -23.43 -16.31 26.61
C PHE A 316 -24.78 -15.70 26.34
N VAL A 317 -24.78 -14.40 26.01
CA VAL A 317 -25.94 -13.61 25.63
C VAL A 317 -25.64 -12.84 24.34
N VAL A 318 -26.55 -12.91 23.38
CA VAL A 318 -26.45 -12.20 22.11
C VAL A 318 -27.38 -10.99 22.11
N PHE A 319 -26.84 -9.85 21.70
CA PHE A 319 -27.58 -8.60 21.52
C PHE A 319 -27.73 -8.26 20.05
N GLU A 320 -28.90 -7.79 19.67
CA GLU A 320 -29.15 -7.35 18.31
C GLU A 320 -28.54 -5.98 18.05
N ARG A 321 -28.01 -5.79 16.85
CA ARG A 321 -27.52 -4.47 16.40
C ARG A 321 -28.63 -3.66 15.80
N SER A 322 -28.86 -2.47 16.34
CA SER A 322 -29.73 -1.47 15.75
C SER A 322 -28.91 -0.50 14.89
N GLU A 323 -28.70 -0.82 13.60
CA GLU A 323 -28.23 0.14 12.60
C GLU A 323 -29.40 0.48 11.67
N GLU A 324 -29.73 1.77 11.51
CA GLU A 324 -30.75 2.24 10.58
C GLU A 324 -30.48 1.72 9.17
N GLY A 325 -31.31 0.80 8.70
CA GLY A 325 -31.38 0.29 7.33
C GLY A 325 -30.49 -0.90 6.97
N LYS A 326 -29.74 -1.53 7.93
CA LYS A 326 -28.91 -2.73 7.65
C LYS A 326 -28.95 -3.72 8.81
N THR A 327 -29.86 -4.65 8.77
CA THR A 327 -29.88 -5.77 9.72
C THR A 327 -28.82 -6.80 9.39
N MET A 328 -27.68 -6.77 10.08
CA MET A 328 -26.64 -7.81 10.02
C MET A 328 -26.97 -9.01 10.91
N ASN A 329 -28.18 -9.06 11.47
CA ASN A 329 -28.62 -10.04 12.46
C ASN A 329 -28.92 -11.41 11.83
N SER A 330 -29.25 -11.48 10.53
CA SER A 330 -29.62 -12.74 9.84
C SER A 330 -28.59 -13.86 9.98
N ARG A 331 -27.30 -13.54 10.09
CA ARG A 331 -26.23 -14.52 10.31
C ARG A 331 -26.22 -15.11 11.71
N LEU A 332 -26.45 -14.27 12.72
CA LEU A 332 -26.60 -14.72 14.10
C LEU A 332 -27.86 -15.55 14.28
N GLU A 333 -28.98 -15.13 13.69
CA GLU A 333 -30.22 -15.87 13.70
C GLU A 333 -30.04 -17.27 13.06
N THR A 334 -29.43 -17.35 11.86
CA THR A 334 -29.11 -18.62 11.17
C THR A 334 -28.23 -19.51 12.05
N LEU A 335 -27.17 -18.95 12.67
CA LEU A 335 -26.26 -19.67 13.55
C LEU A 335 -27.01 -20.23 14.77
N LEU A 336 -27.74 -19.40 15.49
CA LEU A 336 -28.43 -19.80 16.71
C LEU A 336 -29.55 -20.81 16.42
N LYS A 337 -30.34 -20.62 15.35
CA LYS A 337 -31.37 -21.55 14.90
C LYS A 337 -30.77 -22.91 14.56
N ARG A 338 -29.60 -22.96 13.92
CA ARG A 338 -28.92 -24.23 13.58
C ARG A 338 -28.62 -25.08 14.81
N PHE A 339 -28.36 -24.43 15.93
CA PHE A 339 -28.02 -25.10 17.20
C PHE A 339 -29.16 -25.16 18.21
N GLY A 340 -30.35 -24.63 17.91
CA GLY A 340 -31.46 -24.52 18.86
C GLY A 340 -31.16 -23.59 20.04
N LEU A 341 -30.41 -22.50 19.77
CA LEU A 341 -29.92 -21.53 20.77
C LEU A 341 -30.55 -20.13 20.58
N GLU A 342 -31.67 -20.00 19.88
CA GLU A 342 -32.37 -18.73 19.65
C GLU A 342 -32.77 -18.03 20.96
N ASN A 343 -32.98 -18.82 22.01
CA ASN A 343 -33.25 -18.33 23.37
C ASN A 343 -32.11 -17.53 24.00
N ARG A 344 -30.91 -17.51 23.39
CA ARG A 344 -29.75 -16.71 23.84
C ARG A 344 -29.79 -15.27 23.35
N ILE A 345 -30.72 -14.90 22.46
CA ILE A 345 -30.93 -13.52 22.06
C ILE A 345 -31.65 -12.77 23.18
N TYR A 346 -31.05 -11.65 23.62
CA TYR A 346 -31.65 -10.78 24.61
C TYR A 346 -32.88 -10.05 24.06
N THR A 347 -34.05 -10.27 24.65
CA THR A 347 -35.31 -9.63 24.26
C THR A 347 -35.86 -8.69 25.35
N GLY A 348 -35.20 -8.60 26.50
CA GLY A 348 -35.68 -7.87 27.67
C GLY A 348 -36.67 -8.65 28.56
N ASN A 349 -37.40 -9.61 27.96
CA ASN A 349 -38.44 -10.42 28.66
C ASN A 349 -37.98 -11.84 28.98
N ASN A 350 -36.79 -12.24 28.56
CA ASN A 350 -36.28 -13.61 28.70
C ASN A 350 -35.10 -13.76 29.66
N ILE A 351 -34.96 -12.85 30.66
CA ILE A 351 -33.80 -12.81 31.57
C ILE A 351 -33.64 -14.13 32.33
N GLU A 352 -34.72 -14.69 32.89
CA GLU A 352 -34.66 -15.96 33.60
C GLU A 352 -34.18 -17.13 32.73
N MET A 353 -34.56 -17.13 31.44
CA MET A 353 -34.10 -18.12 30.49
C MET A 353 -32.62 -17.95 30.16
N LEU A 354 -32.15 -16.71 30.03
CA LEU A 354 -30.73 -16.40 29.76
C LEU A 354 -29.80 -16.85 30.90
N ARG A 355 -30.31 -16.93 32.15
CA ARG A 355 -29.57 -17.43 33.33
C ARG A 355 -29.46 -18.95 33.37
N GLN A 356 -30.34 -19.68 32.66
CA GLN A 356 -30.29 -21.13 32.64
C GLN A 356 -29.03 -21.63 31.94
N PRO A 357 -28.37 -22.70 32.47
CA PRO A 357 -27.21 -23.33 31.85
C PRO A 357 -27.55 -23.83 30.43
N ILE A 358 -26.60 -23.70 29.54
CA ILE A 358 -26.74 -24.17 28.15
C ILE A 358 -26.39 -25.67 28.07
N ASN A 359 -27.28 -26.46 27.46
CA ASN A 359 -26.99 -27.86 27.18
C ASN A 359 -26.30 -27.96 25.80
N TYR A 360 -25.02 -28.22 25.81
CA TYR A 360 -24.19 -28.31 24.59
C TYR A 360 -24.18 -29.68 23.92
N SER A 361 -24.77 -30.74 24.53
CA SER A 361 -24.73 -32.10 23.95
C SER A 361 -25.36 -32.22 22.56
N GLY A 362 -26.39 -31.42 22.28
CA GLY A 362 -27.00 -31.31 20.95
C GLY A 362 -26.11 -30.55 19.95
N VAL A 363 -25.43 -29.51 20.42
CA VAL A 363 -24.50 -28.68 19.64
C VAL A 363 -23.35 -29.50 19.11
N ASP A 364 -22.70 -30.31 19.96
CA ASP A 364 -21.55 -31.13 19.58
C ASP A 364 -21.90 -32.17 18.51
N LYS A 365 -23.09 -32.77 18.59
CA LYS A 365 -23.57 -33.69 17.53
C LYS A 365 -23.73 -33.00 16.18
N ILE A 366 -24.26 -31.77 16.19
CA ILE A 366 -24.41 -30.97 14.96
C ILE A 366 -23.03 -30.59 14.40
N LEU A 367 -22.09 -30.16 15.24
CA LEU A 367 -20.73 -29.83 14.84
C LEU A 367 -20.02 -31.01 14.19
N ILE A 368 -20.12 -32.20 14.76
CA ILE A 368 -19.53 -33.43 14.23
C ILE A 368 -20.13 -33.73 12.83
N ALA A 369 -21.48 -33.67 12.70
CA ALA A 369 -22.15 -33.92 11.43
C ALA A 369 -21.75 -32.90 10.34
N GLU A 370 -21.65 -31.60 10.70
CA GLU A 370 -21.25 -30.55 9.77
C GLU A 370 -19.79 -30.69 9.32
N ARG A 371 -18.88 -31.07 10.21
CA ARG A 371 -17.49 -31.37 9.85
C ARG A 371 -17.38 -32.50 8.85
N VAL A 372 -18.20 -33.56 9.01
CA VAL A 372 -18.25 -34.67 8.03
C VAL A 372 -18.78 -34.18 6.68
N ARG A 373 -19.87 -33.38 6.67
CA ARG A 373 -20.46 -32.85 5.43
C ARG A 373 -19.44 -31.99 4.64
N VAL A 374 -18.77 -31.06 5.31
CA VAL A 374 -17.77 -30.19 4.66
C VAL A 374 -16.58 -31.00 4.18
N ARG A 375 -16.14 -32.01 4.98
CA ARG A 375 -15.08 -32.91 4.57
C ARG A 375 -15.44 -33.63 3.27
N THR A 376 -16.61 -34.24 3.20
CA THR A 376 -17.10 -34.91 1.99
C THR A 376 -17.15 -33.97 0.78
N PHE A 377 -17.60 -32.71 0.96
CA PHE A 377 -17.62 -31.71 -0.09
C PHE A 377 -16.21 -31.35 -0.58
N LEU A 378 -15.26 -31.15 0.34
CA LEU A 378 -13.87 -30.84 0.00
C LEU A 378 -13.17 -32.03 -0.65
N ASP A 379 -13.35 -33.25 -0.12
CA ASP A 379 -12.79 -34.48 -0.69
C ASP A 379 -13.22 -34.64 -2.14
N GLN A 380 -14.52 -34.53 -2.42
CA GLN A 380 -15.05 -34.58 -3.79
C GLN A 380 -14.42 -33.51 -4.69
N ALA A 381 -14.41 -32.27 -4.24
CA ALA A 381 -13.85 -31.15 -5.02
C ALA A 381 -12.36 -31.34 -5.32
N MET A 382 -11.57 -31.69 -4.30
CA MET A 382 -10.13 -31.85 -4.43
C MET A 382 -9.74 -33.09 -5.23
N GLU A 383 -10.49 -34.21 -5.12
CA GLU A 383 -10.27 -35.41 -5.94
C GLU A 383 -10.54 -35.15 -7.42
N GLU A 384 -11.61 -34.40 -7.74
CA GLU A 384 -11.92 -34.06 -9.12
C GLU A 384 -10.89 -33.09 -9.70
N ILE A 385 -10.48 -32.09 -8.93
CA ILE A 385 -9.42 -31.14 -9.34
C ILE A 385 -8.07 -31.87 -9.52
N ALA A 386 -7.73 -32.83 -8.68
CA ALA A 386 -6.49 -33.59 -8.78
C ALA A 386 -6.38 -34.39 -10.08
N LYS A 387 -7.52 -34.76 -10.69
CA LYS A 387 -7.58 -35.46 -11.99
C LYS A 387 -7.36 -34.52 -13.18
N LEU A 388 -7.48 -33.20 -12.99
CA LEU A 388 -7.27 -32.25 -14.06
C LEU A 388 -5.79 -32.21 -14.48
N PRO A 389 -5.50 -32.05 -15.78
CA PRO A 389 -4.13 -31.86 -16.22
C PRO A 389 -3.55 -30.60 -15.57
N LYS A 390 -2.28 -30.67 -15.15
CA LYS A 390 -1.58 -29.46 -14.67
C LYS A 390 -1.60 -28.42 -15.79
N GLU A 391 -1.94 -27.20 -15.49
CA GLU A 391 -1.86 -26.12 -16.45
C GLU A 391 -0.39 -25.97 -16.87
N ASN A 392 -0.14 -26.03 -18.20
CA ASN A 392 1.22 -25.89 -18.72
C ASN A 392 1.75 -24.48 -18.41
N VAL A 393 2.52 -24.37 -17.35
CA VAL A 393 3.31 -23.19 -17.05
C VAL A 393 4.53 -23.24 -17.97
N LYS A 394 4.55 -22.46 -19.03
CA LYS A 394 5.74 -22.27 -19.84
C LYS A 394 6.71 -21.40 -19.04
N ILE A 395 7.53 -22.02 -18.17
CA ILE A 395 8.56 -21.31 -17.41
C ILE A 395 9.62 -20.86 -18.41
N THR A 396 9.46 -19.63 -18.89
CA THR A 396 10.51 -18.99 -19.69
C THR A 396 11.69 -18.66 -18.78
N LYS A 397 12.89 -19.01 -19.16
CA LYS A 397 14.11 -18.64 -18.41
C LYS A 397 14.54 -17.20 -18.68
N HIS A 398 14.05 -16.56 -19.73
CA HIS A 398 14.33 -15.16 -20.05
C HIS A 398 13.34 -14.20 -19.36
N ILE A 399 13.69 -12.91 -19.33
CA ILE A 399 12.80 -11.86 -18.78
C ILE A 399 11.61 -11.65 -19.72
N GLU A 400 10.41 -11.65 -19.14
CA GLU A 400 9.16 -11.26 -19.78
C GLU A 400 8.49 -10.18 -18.94
N ILE A 401 7.95 -9.16 -19.57
CA ILE A 401 7.22 -8.09 -18.92
C ILE A 401 5.75 -8.18 -19.34
N ASN A 402 5.01 -9.02 -18.63
CA ASN A 402 3.58 -9.20 -18.86
C ASN A 402 2.76 -8.02 -18.30
N ARG A 403 3.35 -7.24 -17.41
CA ARG A 403 2.74 -6.05 -16.79
C ARG A 403 3.75 -4.91 -16.71
N ARG A 404 3.33 -3.73 -17.20
CA ARG A 404 4.17 -2.51 -17.20
C ARG A 404 4.65 -2.11 -15.81
N GLU A 405 3.86 -2.39 -14.77
CA GLU A 405 4.16 -2.13 -13.35
C GLU A 405 5.32 -2.99 -12.83
N LYS A 406 5.62 -4.11 -13.46
CA LYS A 406 6.71 -5.03 -13.06
C LYS A 406 8.08 -4.67 -13.67
N CYS A 407 8.22 -3.52 -14.32
CA CYS A 407 9.49 -3.09 -14.89
C CYS A 407 9.83 -1.65 -14.54
N SER A 408 10.92 -1.44 -13.80
CA SER A 408 11.44 -0.11 -13.46
C SER A 408 12.26 0.55 -14.59
N GLY A 409 12.59 -0.18 -15.67
CA GLY A 409 13.41 0.32 -16.77
C GLY A 409 14.89 0.54 -16.42
N CYS A 410 15.42 -0.17 -15.43
CA CYS A 410 16.80 -0.03 -14.94
C CYS A 410 17.87 -0.59 -15.90
N THR A 411 17.49 -1.27 -16.97
CA THR A 411 18.34 -1.87 -18.04
C THR A 411 19.28 -3.01 -17.59
N ALA A 412 19.28 -3.44 -16.33
CA ALA A 412 20.15 -4.50 -15.85
C ALA A 412 20.02 -5.80 -16.68
N CYS A 413 18.80 -6.18 -17.07
CA CYS A 413 18.53 -7.37 -17.89
C CYS A 413 19.15 -7.30 -19.29
N SER A 414 19.05 -6.15 -19.99
CA SER A 414 19.61 -5.98 -21.34
C SER A 414 21.14 -5.98 -21.30
N GLN A 415 21.75 -5.28 -20.35
CA GLN A 415 23.21 -5.21 -20.23
C GLN A 415 23.84 -6.50 -19.69
N SER A 416 23.09 -7.35 -18.96
CA SER A 416 23.58 -8.64 -18.49
C SER A 416 23.52 -9.76 -19.55
N CYS A 417 22.82 -9.54 -20.67
CA CYS A 417 22.60 -10.58 -21.68
C CYS A 417 23.88 -10.93 -22.45
N PRO A 418 24.46 -12.15 -22.32
CA PRO A 418 25.69 -12.51 -22.98
C PRO A 418 25.55 -12.61 -24.49
N LYS A 419 24.34 -12.82 -25.01
CA LYS A 419 24.01 -12.87 -26.44
C LYS A 419 23.52 -11.55 -26.99
N LYS A 420 23.40 -10.50 -26.14
CA LYS A 420 22.89 -9.17 -26.53
C LYS A 420 21.53 -9.27 -27.26
N CYS A 421 20.72 -10.28 -26.91
CA CYS A 421 19.40 -10.51 -27.50
C CYS A 421 18.27 -9.73 -26.82
N ILE A 422 18.60 -8.85 -25.87
CA ILE A 422 17.61 -8.02 -25.16
C ILE A 422 17.85 -6.56 -25.51
N THR A 423 16.89 -5.96 -26.19
CA THR A 423 16.89 -4.53 -26.54
C THR A 423 15.83 -3.80 -25.71
N MET A 424 16.10 -2.54 -25.36
CA MET A 424 15.10 -1.69 -24.71
C MET A 424 14.29 -0.98 -25.79
N GLN A 425 12.97 -1.20 -25.80
CA GLN A 425 12.05 -0.59 -26.76
C GLN A 425 11.03 0.28 -26.04
N ALA A 426 10.67 1.40 -26.67
CA ALA A 426 9.64 2.30 -26.15
C ALA A 426 8.26 1.71 -26.39
N ASP A 427 7.40 1.79 -25.37
CA ASP A 427 5.98 1.55 -25.53
C ASP A 427 5.27 2.81 -26.10
N GLU A 428 3.97 2.74 -26.27
CA GLU A 428 3.14 3.84 -26.77
C GLU A 428 3.18 5.09 -25.90
N GLU A 429 3.37 4.91 -24.58
CA GLU A 429 3.55 6.01 -23.61
C GLU A 429 4.98 6.59 -23.65
N GLY A 430 5.92 5.92 -24.34
CA GLY A 430 7.33 6.30 -24.48
C GLY A 430 8.24 5.84 -23.34
N PHE A 431 7.84 4.85 -22.56
CA PHE A 431 8.69 4.20 -21.56
C PHE A 431 9.42 3.01 -22.18
N MET A 432 10.69 2.85 -21.81
CA MET A 432 11.52 1.76 -22.33
C MET A 432 11.30 0.46 -21.56
N TYR A 433 10.99 -0.63 -22.30
CA TYR A 433 10.84 -1.99 -21.79
C TYR A 433 11.76 -2.97 -22.50
N PRO A 434 12.22 -4.07 -21.85
CA PRO A 434 13.05 -5.07 -22.51
C PRO A 434 12.23 -5.88 -23.52
N PHE A 435 12.72 -5.97 -24.73
CA PHE A 435 12.27 -6.87 -25.77
C PHE A 435 13.33 -7.95 -26.00
N VAL A 436 12.92 -9.22 -25.98
CA VAL A 436 13.82 -10.37 -26.12
C VAL A 436 13.68 -10.97 -27.50
N ASP A 437 14.79 -10.98 -28.29
CA ASP A 437 14.93 -11.74 -29.53
C ASP A 437 15.05 -13.23 -29.12
N ILE A 438 13.95 -13.95 -29.24
CA ILE A 438 13.82 -15.35 -28.79
C ILE A 438 14.74 -16.26 -29.62
N ASP A 439 14.94 -15.98 -30.91
CA ASP A 439 15.76 -16.80 -31.79
C ASP A 439 17.26 -16.76 -31.40
N LYS A 440 17.68 -15.68 -30.77
CA LYS A 440 19.05 -15.53 -30.24
C LYS A 440 19.17 -15.91 -28.76
N CYS A 441 18.06 -16.10 -28.06
CA CYS A 441 18.04 -16.34 -26.62
C CYS A 441 18.45 -17.78 -26.31
N ILE A 442 19.49 -17.95 -25.49
CA ILE A 442 19.98 -19.27 -25.01
C ILE A 442 19.33 -19.70 -23.69
N GLU A 443 18.31 -19.02 -23.24
CA GLU A 443 17.57 -19.28 -22.00
C GLU A 443 18.46 -19.46 -20.73
N CYS A 444 19.55 -18.70 -20.63
CA CYS A 444 20.51 -18.80 -19.51
C CYS A 444 20.02 -18.24 -18.16
N GLY A 445 18.89 -17.54 -18.13
CA GLY A 445 18.27 -16.99 -16.92
C GLY A 445 18.93 -15.73 -16.32
N LYS A 446 20.09 -15.30 -16.83
CA LYS A 446 20.83 -14.14 -16.27
C LYS A 446 20.00 -12.86 -16.18
N CYS A 447 19.17 -12.58 -17.18
CA CYS A 447 18.32 -11.39 -17.23
C CYS A 447 17.26 -11.38 -16.11
N LYS A 448 16.71 -12.54 -15.73
CA LYS A 448 15.84 -12.67 -14.55
C LYS A 448 16.64 -12.49 -13.27
N ALA A 449 17.78 -13.16 -13.12
CA ALA A 449 18.60 -13.12 -11.92
C ALA A 449 19.06 -11.70 -11.51
N VAL A 450 19.32 -10.82 -12.47
CA VAL A 450 19.74 -9.44 -12.20
C VAL A 450 18.57 -8.46 -12.05
N CYS A 451 17.33 -8.90 -12.23
CA CYS A 451 16.18 -8.00 -12.18
C CYS A 451 15.86 -7.60 -10.73
N PRO A 452 16.00 -6.32 -10.35
CA PRO A 452 15.78 -5.88 -8.96
C PRO A 452 14.29 -5.84 -8.56
N VAL A 453 13.38 -5.99 -9.53
CA VAL A 453 11.94 -6.10 -9.26
C VAL A 453 11.55 -7.54 -8.95
N LEU A 454 12.17 -8.52 -9.63
CA LEU A 454 11.94 -9.94 -9.38
C LEU A 454 12.70 -10.44 -8.16
N TYR A 455 13.98 -10.06 -8.04
CA TYR A 455 14.85 -10.43 -6.93
C TYR A 455 15.23 -9.17 -6.17
N HIS A 456 14.37 -8.83 -5.23
CA HIS A 456 14.47 -7.63 -4.41
C HIS A 456 15.24 -7.97 -3.13
N GLU A 457 16.49 -7.53 -3.06
CA GLU A 457 17.22 -7.49 -1.79
C GLU A 457 16.91 -6.18 -1.08
N TYR A 458 16.74 -6.24 0.23
CA TYR A 458 16.54 -5.05 1.04
C TYR A 458 17.84 -4.24 1.14
N GLY A 459 17.70 -2.92 1.26
CA GLY A 459 18.82 -2.01 1.49
C GLY A 459 19.21 -1.94 2.97
N ASN A 460 19.98 -0.92 3.31
CA ASN A 460 20.39 -0.66 4.69
C ASN A 460 19.47 0.39 5.35
N GLU A 461 19.09 0.18 6.61
CA GLU A 461 18.49 1.24 7.43
C GLU A 461 19.51 2.36 7.67
N PRO A 462 19.09 3.63 7.64
CA PRO A 462 19.99 4.74 7.83
C PRO A 462 20.64 4.74 9.22
N LEU A 463 21.97 4.82 9.27
CA LEU A 463 22.74 4.98 10.51
C LEU A 463 22.54 6.38 11.12
N GLN A 464 22.40 7.40 10.25
CA GLN A 464 22.12 8.76 10.63
C GLN A 464 21.24 9.48 9.62
N VAL A 465 20.47 10.44 10.10
CA VAL A 465 19.67 11.37 9.27
C VAL A 465 20.08 12.79 9.61
N LEU A 466 20.39 13.58 8.60
CA LEU A 466 20.85 14.96 8.75
C LEU A 466 20.00 15.91 7.91
N ALA A 467 19.79 17.12 8.42
CA ALA A 467 19.26 18.24 7.66
C ALA A 467 20.42 19.19 7.35
N GLU A 468 20.63 19.55 6.07
CA GLU A 468 21.86 20.25 5.67
C GLU A 468 21.67 21.40 4.70
N LYS A 469 22.47 22.43 4.92
CA LYS A 469 22.65 23.60 4.07
C LYS A 469 24.11 23.80 3.76
N ASN A 470 24.49 23.85 2.49
CA ASN A 470 25.82 24.22 2.08
C ASN A 470 26.12 25.68 2.48
N LYS A 471 27.29 25.92 3.11
CA LYS A 471 27.77 27.24 3.49
C LYS A 471 28.12 28.10 2.27
N ASN A 472 28.47 27.46 1.13
CA ASN A 472 28.71 28.16 -0.13
C ASN A 472 27.37 28.47 -0.81
N GLU A 473 26.99 29.75 -0.80
CA GLU A 473 25.74 30.26 -1.38
C GLU A 473 25.60 29.98 -2.88
N HIS A 474 26.71 30.03 -3.63
CA HIS A 474 26.67 29.75 -5.08
C HIS A 474 26.34 28.28 -5.35
N ILE A 475 27.02 27.34 -4.68
CA ILE A 475 26.74 25.92 -4.81
C ILE A 475 25.30 25.61 -4.39
N ARG A 476 24.85 26.17 -3.28
CA ARG A 476 23.51 25.98 -2.76
C ARG A 476 22.43 26.55 -3.70
N SER A 477 22.62 27.75 -4.27
CA SER A 477 21.64 28.38 -5.16
C SER A 477 21.51 27.67 -6.49
N THR A 478 22.60 27.09 -7.00
CA THR A 478 22.62 26.34 -8.29
C THR A 478 22.26 24.85 -8.15
N SER A 479 22.05 24.33 -6.93
CA SER A 479 21.62 22.97 -6.64
C SER A 479 20.11 22.90 -6.43
N SER A 480 19.48 21.72 -6.60
CA SER A 480 18.04 21.51 -6.33
C SER A 480 17.65 21.78 -4.89
N SER A 481 18.49 21.39 -3.94
CA SER A 481 18.25 21.46 -2.49
C SER A 481 19.41 22.13 -1.75
N GLY A 482 19.94 21.54 -0.70
CA GLY A 482 21.03 22.06 0.14
C GLY A 482 22.43 22.01 -0.47
N GLY A 483 22.65 21.36 -1.61
CA GLY A 483 23.93 21.36 -2.34
C GLY A 483 24.89 20.22 -1.97
N VAL A 484 24.41 19.14 -1.35
CA VAL A 484 25.25 18.04 -0.85
C VAL A 484 25.88 17.22 -1.97
N PHE A 485 25.11 16.89 -3.02
CA PHE A 485 25.62 16.08 -4.14
C PHE A 485 26.88 16.68 -4.79
N TYR A 486 26.90 17.99 -4.99
CA TYR A 486 28.05 18.65 -5.61
C TYR A 486 29.34 18.49 -4.80
N GLU A 487 29.27 18.67 -3.49
CA GLU A 487 30.43 18.53 -2.60
C GLU A 487 30.92 17.08 -2.56
N LEU A 488 30.00 16.10 -2.45
CA LEU A 488 30.32 14.67 -2.53
C LEU A 488 31.04 14.34 -3.85
N ALA A 489 30.44 14.72 -4.97
CA ALA A 489 30.97 14.43 -6.30
C ALA A 489 32.33 15.14 -6.55
N SER A 490 32.43 16.42 -6.15
CA SER A 490 33.69 17.18 -6.25
C SER A 490 34.82 16.56 -5.43
N GLN A 491 34.54 16.15 -4.19
CA GLN A 491 35.53 15.48 -3.34
C GLN A 491 35.92 14.12 -3.91
N PHE A 492 34.95 13.38 -4.48
CA PHE A 492 35.21 12.08 -5.10
C PHE A 492 36.17 12.16 -6.30
N ILE A 493 35.96 13.16 -7.16
CA ILE A 493 36.84 13.45 -8.29
C ILE A 493 38.25 13.87 -7.80
N LYS A 494 38.32 14.74 -6.79
CA LYS A 494 39.61 15.15 -6.20
C LYS A 494 40.40 13.96 -5.63
N ASN A 495 39.71 12.94 -5.18
CA ASN A 495 40.28 11.67 -4.72
C ASN A 495 40.61 10.68 -5.83
N GLY A 496 40.62 11.13 -7.10
CA GLY A 496 40.95 10.32 -8.29
C GLY A 496 39.87 9.40 -8.78
N GLY A 497 38.60 9.59 -8.37
CA GLY A 497 37.46 8.83 -8.82
C GLY A 497 36.75 9.48 -10.01
N VAL A 498 35.75 8.76 -10.55
CA VAL A 498 34.82 9.24 -11.58
C VAL A 498 33.41 9.21 -11.08
N VAL A 499 32.56 10.09 -11.60
CA VAL A 499 31.17 10.24 -11.16
C VAL A 499 30.21 9.97 -12.32
N TYR A 500 29.31 9.02 -12.11
CA TYR A 500 28.17 8.79 -13.00
C TYR A 500 26.91 9.44 -12.43
N GLY A 501 26.21 10.19 -13.27
CA GLY A 501 24.94 10.83 -12.90
C GLY A 501 24.12 11.23 -14.12
N CYS A 502 22.86 11.62 -13.88
CA CYS A 502 21.97 12.02 -14.95
C CYS A 502 22.26 13.44 -15.44
N ALA A 503 22.39 13.60 -16.76
CA ALA A 503 22.48 14.88 -17.46
C ALA A 503 21.42 14.94 -18.57
N LEU A 504 21.08 16.16 -19.04
CA LEU A 504 20.43 16.36 -20.34
C LEU A 504 21.54 16.58 -21.38
N ASP A 505 21.48 15.81 -22.47
CA ASP A 505 22.40 15.97 -23.58
C ASP A 505 22.01 17.17 -24.50
N GLU A 506 22.76 17.41 -25.56
CA GLU A 506 22.49 18.51 -26.52
C GLU A 506 21.13 18.37 -27.22
N THR A 507 20.54 17.18 -27.23
CA THR A 507 19.22 16.89 -27.79
C THR A 507 18.12 16.89 -26.72
N MET A 508 18.43 17.31 -25.49
CA MET A 508 17.55 17.31 -24.32
C MET A 508 17.09 15.92 -23.87
N VAL A 509 17.78 14.86 -24.23
CA VAL A 509 17.55 13.52 -23.73
C VAL A 509 18.29 13.32 -22.40
N ALA A 510 17.58 12.83 -21.40
CA ALA A 510 18.18 12.50 -20.11
C ALA A 510 18.99 11.21 -20.21
N ARG A 511 20.29 11.27 -19.92
CA ARG A 511 21.22 10.12 -19.95
C ARG A 511 22.09 10.10 -18.72
N HIS A 512 22.54 8.91 -18.33
CA HIS A 512 23.66 8.82 -17.38
C HIS A 512 24.97 9.00 -18.13
N ILE A 513 25.80 9.94 -17.67
CA ILE A 513 27.11 10.23 -18.22
C ILE A 513 28.17 10.09 -17.14
N CYS A 514 29.41 9.82 -17.58
CA CYS A 514 30.59 9.82 -16.74
C CYS A 514 31.27 11.21 -16.72
N VAL A 515 31.63 11.70 -15.54
CA VAL A 515 32.36 12.94 -15.33
C VAL A 515 33.58 12.63 -14.48
N ASP A 516 34.77 13.06 -14.90
CA ASP A 516 36.06 12.82 -14.26
C ASP A 516 36.79 14.13 -13.84
N ASN A 517 36.14 15.27 -14.06
CA ASN A 517 36.67 16.58 -13.74
C ASN A 517 35.59 17.47 -13.09
N THR A 518 35.98 18.44 -12.27
CA THR A 518 35.05 19.29 -11.54
C THR A 518 34.35 20.34 -12.42
N ALA A 519 34.90 20.70 -13.57
CA ALA A 519 34.31 21.68 -14.48
C ALA A 519 33.02 21.15 -15.12
N ASP A 520 32.96 19.85 -15.35
CA ASP A 520 31.79 19.17 -15.95
C ASP A 520 30.70 18.77 -14.92
N LEU A 521 30.97 18.89 -13.62
CA LEU A 521 29.99 18.53 -12.58
C LEU A 521 28.67 19.30 -12.67
N ASP A 522 28.69 20.50 -13.23
CA ASP A 522 27.48 21.29 -13.43
C ASP A 522 26.45 20.59 -14.34
N LYS A 523 26.87 19.69 -15.24
CA LYS A 523 25.99 18.87 -16.08
C LYS A 523 25.14 17.90 -15.24
N LEU A 524 25.67 17.43 -14.12
CA LEU A 524 25.02 16.51 -13.20
C LEU A 524 24.16 17.20 -12.13
N LYS A 525 24.34 18.51 -11.94
CA LYS A 525 23.56 19.29 -10.96
C LYS A 525 22.08 19.34 -11.36
N SER A 526 21.26 19.63 -10.39
CA SER A 526 19.82 19.80 -10.49
C SER A 526 19.07 18.50 -10.87
N SER A 527 17.82 18.39 -10.39
CA SER A 527 16.95 17.25 -10.67
C SER A 527 16.47 17.30 -12.13
N LYS A 528 16.39 16.15 -12.77
CA LYS A 528 15.78 15.96 -14.10
C LYS A 528 14.51 15.15 -13.91
N TYR A 529 13.35 15.78 -14.04
CA TYR A 529 12.06 15.11 -13.86
C TYR A 529 11.63 14.38 -15.13
N VAL A 530 12.47 13.43 -15.56
CA VAL A 530 12.27 12.55 -16.72
C VAL A 530 13.09 11.28 -16.50
N GLN A 531 12.62 10.15 -17.02
CA GLN A 531 13.39 8.90 -16.94
C GLN A 531 14.67 9.00 -17.76
N SER A 532 15.81 8.72 -17.12
CA SER A 532 17.11 8.72 -17.80
C SER A 532 17.35 7.41 -18.56
N ASN A 533 18.00 7.51 -19.71
CA ASN A 533 18.53 6.37 -20.43
C ASN A 533 19.87 5.94 -19.78
N MET A 534 19.97 4.64 -19.46
CA MET A 534 21.16 4.05 -18.82
C MET A 534 22.14 3.46 -19.85
N GLU A 535 21.74 3.32 -21.12
CA GLU A 535 22.57 2.76 -22.22
C GLU A 535 23.50 1.62 -21.73
N ASN A 536 24.82 1.83 -21.81
CA ASN A 536 25.86 0.88 -21.38
C ASN A 536 26.43 1.22 -19.99
N THR A 537 25.82 2.13 -19.25
CA THR A 537 26.34 2.66 -17.96
C THR A 537 26.75 1.56 -16.99
N LEU A 538 25.94 0.49 -16.86
CA LEU A 538 26.24 -0.58 -15.90
C LEU A 538 27.49 -1.39 -16.30
N SER A 539 27.65 -1.65 -17.60
CA SER A 539 28.82 -2.37 -18.12
C SER A 539 30.09 -1.52 -18.03
N GLU A 540 30.00 -0.23 -18.35
CA GLU A 540 31.13 0.70 -18.21
C GLU A 540 31.58 0.83 -16.75
N ILE A 541 30.64 0.96 -15.81
CA ILE A 541 30.94 0.99 -14.38
C ILE A 541 31.69 -0.29 -13.98
N LYS A 542 31.20 -1.46 -14.40
CA LYS A 542 31.84 -2.74 -14.07
C LYS A 542 33.28 -2.82 -14.61
N GLU A 543 33.53 -2.39 -15.84
CA GLU A 543 34.86 -2.37 -16.45
C GLU A 543 35.82 -1.46 -15.63
N ARG A 544 35.37 -0.26 -15.26
CA ARG A 544 36.15 0.66 -14.44
C ARG A 544 36.47 0.12 -13.05
N LEU A 545 35.47 -0.51 -12.38
CA LEU A 545 35.66 -1.13 -11.07
C LEU A 545 36.69 -2.26 -11.13
N LEU A 546 36.63 -3.09 -12.18
CA LEU A 546 37.59 -4.19 -12.40
C LEU A 546 38.99 -3.65 -12.72
N ALA A 547 39.10 -2.49 -13.32
CA ALA A 547 40.37 -1.78 -13.55
C ALA A 547 40.90 -1.07 -12.28
N GLY A 548 40.24 -1.21 -11.14
CA GLY A 548 40.63 -0.57 -9.86
C GLY A 548 40.25 0.91 -9.74
N GLN A 549 39.52 1.47 -10.71
CA GLN A 549 39.10 2.87 -10.66
C GLN A 549 37.98 3.05 -9.62
N LYS A 550 38.01 4.15 -8.87
CA LYS A 550 36.94 4.54 -7.95
C LYS A 550 35.77 5.12 -8.75
N VAL A 551 34.55 4.62 -8.48
CA VAL A 551 33.34 5.05 -9.18
C VAL A 551 32.28 5.49 -8.17
N LEU A 552 31.77 6.71 -8.33
CA LEU A 552 30.53 7.16 -7.68
C LEU A 552 29.40 7.05 -8.70
N PHE A 553 28.33 6.33 -8.36
CA PHE A 553 27.11 6.28 -9.15
C PHE A 553 25.97 6.95 -8.41
N SER A 554 25.32 7.93 -9.05
CA SER A 554 24.13 8.60 -8.53
C SER A 554 22.93 8.30 -9.42
N GLY A 555 21.90 7.67 -8.84
CA GLY A 555 20.70 7.28 -9.57
C GLY A 555 19.46 7.17 -8.67
N THR A 556 18.33 6.80 -9.27
CA THR A 556 17.14 6.46 -8.51
C THR A 556 17.35 5.14 -7.74
N PRO A 557 16.55 4.86 -6.67
CA PRO A 557 16.75 3.62 -5.89
C PRO A 557 16.66 2.34 -6.74
N CYS A 558 15.75 2.30 -7.72
CA CYS A 558 15.65 1.15 -8.64
C CYS A 558 16.85 1.02 -9.58
N GLN A 559 17.51 2.12 -9.96
CA GLN A 559 18.75 2.08 -10.76
C GLN A 559 19.93 1.61 -9.91
N ASN A 560 20.03 2.08 -8.65
CA ASN A 560 21.03 1.59 -7.71
C ASN A 560 20.87 0.09 -7.44
N ALA A 561 19.63 -0.38 -7.18
CA ALA A 561 19.34 -1.80 -7.01
C ALA A 561 19.67 -2.61 -8.28
N GLY A 562 19.35 -2.08 -9.47
CA GLY A 562 19.70 -2.70 -10.74
C GLY A 562 21.20 -2.82 -10.96
N LEU A 563 21.99 -1.80 -10.59
CA LEU A 563 23.45 -1.83 -10.65
C LEU A 563 24.02 -2.88 -9.67
N ARG A 564 23.56 -2.92 -8.42
CA ARG A 564 24.00 -3.92 -7.44
C ARG A 564 23.76 -5.35 -7.94
N ASN A 565 22.53 -5.63 -8.41
CA ASN A 565 22.21 -6.97 -8.94
C ASN A 565 23.02 -7.30 -10.20
N TYR A 566 23.26 -6.32 -11.08
CA TYR A 566 24.10 -6.49 -12.27
C TYR A 566 25.56 -6.83 -11.91
N LEU A 567 26.10 -6.20 -10.89
CA LEU A 567 27.47 -6.45 -10.41
C LEU A 567 27.58 -7.79 -9.70
N GLY A 568 26.54 -8.23 -8.96
CA GLY A 568 26.44 -9.52 -8.28
C GLY A 568 27.35 -9.67 -7.07
N LYS A 569 28.09 -8.64 -6.67
CA LYS A 569 28.93 -8.56 -5.47
C LYS A 569 29.21 -7.11 -5.10
N ASP A 570 29.59 -6.87 -3.87
CA ASP A 570 30.06 -5.54 -3.43
C ASP A 570 31.47 -5.25 -3.94
N TYR A 571 31.76 -3.97 -4.18
CA TYR A 571 33.05 -3.44 -4.59
C TYR A 571 33.45 -2.31 -3.65
N GLU A 572 34.65 -2.39 -3.06
CA GLU A 572 35.20 -1.36 -2.18
C GLU A 572 35.35 0.00 -2.88
N ASN A 573 35.66 -0.02 -4.17
CA ASN A 573 35.87 1.16 -5.01
C ASN A 573 34.57 1.70 -5.67
N LEU A 574 33.39 1.17 -5.31
CA LEU A 574 32.08 1.67 -5.73
C LEU A 574 31.45 2.46 -4.58
N PHE A 575 30.95 3.66 -4.88
CA PHE A 575 30.19 4.50 -3.97
C PHE A 575 28.81 4.81 -4.57
N LEU A 576 27.73 4.49 -3.86
CA LEU A 576 26.37 4.62 -4.35
C LEU A 576 25.64 5.79 -3.68
N VAL A 577 25.06 6.65 -4.48
CA VAL A 577 24.18 7.73 -4.02
C VAL A 577 22.80 7.52 -4.60
N ASP A 578 21.81 7.32 -3.76
CA ASP A 578 20.43 7.28 -4.22
C ASP A 578 19.66 8.56 -3.83
N VAL A 579 18.55 8.80 -4.48
CA VAL A 579 17.70 9.95 -4.24
C VAL A 579 16.33 9.55 -3.71
N LEU A 580 15.70 10.42 -2.92
CA LEU A 580 14.29 10.27 -2.59
C LEU A 580 13.46 10.53 -3.85
N CYS A 581 13.06 9.45 -4.50
CA CYS A 581 12.45 9.48 -5.82
C CYS A 581 10.92 9.50 -5.74
N HIS A 582 10.29 10.49 -6.38
CA HIS A 582 8.85 10.61 -6.49
C HIS A 582 8.25 9.71 -7.58
N GLY A 583 9.06 9.39 -8.60
CA GLY A 583 8.72 8.68 -9.81
C GLY A 583 9.34 9.39 -11.03
N VAL A 584 9.24 8.74 -12.19
CA VAL A 584 9.84 9.27 -13.43
C VAL A 584 8.80 9.39 -14.54
N PRO A 585 8.64 10.58 -15.15
CA PRO A 585 7.85 10.77 -16.37
C PRO A 585 8.47 10.14 -17.60
N SER A 586 7.65 10.00 -18.64
CA SER A 586 8.05 9.44 -19.94
C SER A 586 9.05 10.35 -20.68
N PRO A 587 10.14 9.78 -21.23
CA PRO A 587 11.08 10.51 -22.10
C PRO A 587 10.41 11.09 -23.35
N LYS A 588 9.51 10.32 -23.98
CA LYS A 588 8.76 10.78 -25.16
C LYS A 588 7.85 11.96 -24.80
N LEU A 589 7.11 11.88 -23.71
CA LEU A 589 6.27 12.99 -23.25
C LEU A 589 7.08 14.26 -22.98
N PHE A 590 8.32 14.12 -22.45
CA PHE A 590 9.20 15.25 -22.23
C PHE A 590 9.67 15.87 -23.54
N SER A 591 10.08 15.06 -24.51
CA SER A 591 10.48 15.52 -25.86
C SER A 591 9.32 16.25 -26.55
N ASP A 592 8.12 15.66 -26.56
CA ASP A 592 6.93 16.25 -27.19
C ASP A 592 6.49 17.56 -26.46
N TYR A 593 6.72 17.62 -25.13
CA TYR A 593 6.50 18.84 -24.38
C TYR A 593 7.48 19.97 -24.74
N LEU A 594 8.74 19.67 -24.99
CA LEU A 594 9.70 20.68 -25.45
C LEU A 594 9.35 21.22 -26.85
N GLU A 595 8.84 20.35 -27.71
CA GLU A 595 8.30 20.76 -29.01
C GLU A 595 7.04 21.63 -28.84
N TYR A 596 6.15 21.27 -27.90
CA TYR A 596 5.01 22.11 -27.53
C TYR A 596 5.45 23.50 -27.07
N LEU A 597 6.48 23.61 -26.20
CA LEU A 597 7.01 24.91 -25.73
C LEU A 597 7.60 25.73 -26.86
N SER A 598 8.32 25.10 -27.81
CA SER A 598 8.86 25.75 -28.99
C SER A 598 7.75 26.45 -29.79
N LYS A 599 6.62 25.78 -29.98
CA LYS A 599 5.44 26.32 -30.68
C LYS A 599 4.66 27.35 -29.83
N GLU A 600 4.54 27.13 -28.52
CA GLU A 600 3.79 28.03 -27.60
C GLU A 600 4.44 29.39 -27.45
N TYR A 601 5.79 29.44 -27.43
CA TYR A 601 6.54 30.68 -27.23
C TYR A 601 7.05 31.31 -28.52
N ASP A 602 7.09 30.54 -29.62
CA ASP A 602 7.67 30.97 -30.91
C ASP A 602 9.11 31.51 -30.77
N ASP A 603 9.90 30.88 -29.88
CA ASP A 603 11.25 31.33 -29.52
C ASP A 603 12.37 30.37 -29.95
N GLY A 604 12.10 29.48 -30.93
CA GLY A 604 13.06 28.50 -31.41
C GLY A 604 13.08 27.22 -30.59
N LYS A 605 14.21 26.51 -30.58
CA LYS A 605 14.31 25.22 -29.87
C LYS A 605 14.80 25.41 -28.43
N PRO A 606 14.18 24.72 -27.46
CA PRO A 606 14.75 24.61 -26.12
C PRO A 606 16.10 23.90 -26.15
N ILE A 607 17.13 24.54 -25.58
CA ILE A 607 18.51 24.02 -25.51
C ILE A 607 19.00 23.79 -24.07
N SER A 608 18.23 24.18 -23.07
CA SER A 608 18.54 23.92 -21.67
C SER A 608 17.26 24.00 -20.84
N VAL A 609 17.12 23.07 -19.93
CA VAL A 609 16.02 23.05 -18.94
C VAL A 609 16.57 22.87 -17.55
N ASN A 610 16.19 23.78 -16.65
CA ASN A 610 16.43 23.64 -15.22
C ASN A 610 15.10 23.56 -14.48
N PHE A 611 14.70 22.37 -14.08
CA PHE A 611 13.42 22.11 -13.37
C PHE A 611 13.36 22.73 -11.97
N ARG A 612 14.48 23.16 -11.41
CA ARG A 612 14.58 23.59 -10.01
C ARG A 612 15.27 24.94 -9.86
N ASN A 613 14.88 25.93 -10.69
CA ASN A 613 15.41 27.27 -10.57
C ASN A 613 14.92 27.94 -9.27
N LYS A 614 15.87 28.39 -8.43
CA LYS A 614 15.62 28.95 -7.10
C LYS A 614 15.67 30.49 -7.02
N GLN A 615 15.70 31.20 -8.13
CA GLN A 615 15.77 32.67 -8.12
C GLN A 615 14.62 33.33 -7.33
N ARG A 616 13.47 32.64 -7.21
CA ARG A 616 12.29 33.11 -6.47
C ARG A 616 12.00 32.32 -5.20
N GLY A 617 13.00 31.60 -4.66
CA GLY A 617 12.91 30.77 -3.47
C GLY A 617 12.84 29.27 -3.78
N TRP A 618 13.25 28.45 -2.83
CA TRP A 618 13.27 26.98 -2.93
C TRP A 618 11.85 26.36 -2.88
N LYS A 619 10.97 26.95 -2.07
CA LYS A 619 9.58 26.47 -1.91
C LYS A 619 8.70 26.85 -3.10
N ARG A 620 9.13 27.79 -3.94
CA ARG A 620 8.44 28.20 -5.17
C ARG A 620 9.18 27.61 -6.35
N LEU A 621 8.75 26.46 -6.78
CA LEU A 621 9.35 25.74 -7.90
C LEU A 621 9.13 26.51 -9.20
N TYR A 622 10.21 26.83 -9.89
CA TYR A 622 10.20 27.40 -11.24
C TYR A 622 11.05 26.53 -12.15
N MET A 623 10.52 26.22 -13.32
CA MET A 623 11.30 25.68 -14.43
C MET A 623 11.86 26.85 -15.26
N GLU A 624 13.16 26.81 -15.53
CA GLU A 624 13.82 27.71 -16.49
C GLU A 624 14.04 26.95 -17.77
N VAL A 625 13.60 27.50 -18.91
CA VAL A 625 13.84 26.98 -20.25
C VAL A 625 14.62 28.04 -21.02
N LYS A 626 15.77 27.68 -21.55
CA LYS A 626 16.59 28.51 -22.45
C LYS A 626 16.42 28.02 -23.89
N PHE A 627 16.19 28.97 -24.80
CA PHE A 627 16.03 28.71 -26.22
C PHE A 627 17.31 29.05 -27.01
N ASP A 628 17.46 28.50 -28.23
CA ASP A 628 18.61 28.70 -29.08
C ASP A 628 18.79 30.16 -29.54
N ASN A 629 17.72 30.96 -29.59
CA ASN A 629 17.74 32.41 -29.82
C ASN A 629 18.24 33.22 -28.60
N GLY A 630 18.63 32.56 -27.49
CA GLY A 630 19.15 33.16 -26.27
C GLY A 630 18.08 33.59 -25.27
N LYS A 631 16.78 33.55 -25.61
CA LYS A 631 15.71 33.88 -24.69
C LYS A 631 15.57 32.83 -23.58
N ARG A 632 15.08 33.25 -22.40
CA ARG A 632 14.82 32.42 -21.24
C ARG A 632 13.41 32.65 -20.73
N HIS A 633 12.70 31.58 -20.45
CA HIS A 633 11.40 31.59 -19.81
C HIS A 633 11.47 30.96 -18.43
N TYR A 634 10.89 31.62 -17.44
CA TYR A 634 10.76 31.11 -16.06
C TYR A 634 9.30 30.78 -15.79
N ILE A 635 8.98 29.50 -15.79
CA ILE A 635 7.60 29.00 -15.69
C ILE A 635 7.37 28.50 -14.27
N TYR A 636 6.37 29.05 -13.57
CA TYR A 636 6.00 28.55 -12.26
C TYR A 636 5.41 27.14 -12.37
N SER A 637 5.92 26.16 -11.60
CA SER A 637 5.48 24.76 -11.67
C SER A 637 3.98 24.56 -11.49
N GLY A 638 3.32 25.42 -10.72
CA GLY A 638 1.85 25.40 -10.59
C GLY A 638 1.09 25.85 -11.85
N TYR A 639 1.78 26.41 -12.85
CA TYR A 639 1.23 26.84 -14.15
C TYR A 639 1.93 26.14 -15.31
N ASP A 640 2.96 25.35 -15.03
CA ASP A 640 3.60 24.50 -16.01
C ASP A 640 2.78 23.23 -16.23
N ARG A 641 2.55 22.87 -17.48
CA ARG A 641 1.72 21.72 -17.82
C ARG A 641 2.45 20.41 -17.52
N TYR A 642 3.72 20.31 -17.86
CA TYR A 642 4.52 19.11 -17.66
C TYR A 642 4.81 18.85 -16.18
N GLU A 643 5.32 19.85 -15.45
CA GLU A 643 5.52 19.73 -14.02
C GLU A 643 4.20 19.55 -13.25
N GLY A 644 3.12 20.17 -13.73
CA GLY A 644 1.78 19.95 -13.21
C GLY A 644 1.32 18.50 -13.32
N MET A 645 1.60 17.83 -14.45
CA MET A 645 1.33 16.41 -14.65
C MET A 645 2.19 15.54 -13.73
N PHE A 646 3.48 15.88 -13.58
CA PHE A 646 4.40 15.20 -12.68
C PHE A 646 3.95 15.31 -11.20
N LEU A 647 3.69 16.52 -10.73
CA LEU A 647 3.30 16.76 -9.33
C LEU A 647 1.91 16.19 -8.99
N ASN A 648 1.01 16.07 -9.98
CA ASN A 648 -0.28 15.43 -9.83
C ASN A 648 -0.26 13.90 -10.10
N ASN A 649 0.93 13.31 -10.25
CA ASN A 649 1.11 11.86 -10.44
C ASN A 649 0.42 11.30 -11.69
N MET A 650 0.30 12.07 -12.76
CA MET A 650 -0.34 11.60 -14.00
C MET A 650 0.65 11.11 -15.06
N SER A 651 1.90 11.63 -15.06
CA SER A 651 2.89 11.34 -16.10
C SER A 651 3.91 10.25 -15.74
N LEU A 652 3.77 9.62 -14.58
CA LEU A 652 4.78 8.69 -14.07
C LEU A 652 4.72 7.32 -14.75
N ARG A 653 5.86 6.65 -14.77
CA ARG A 653 5.99 5.24 -15.19
C ARG A 653 5.06 4.35 -14.37
N PRO A 654 4.36 3.36 -14.97
CA PRO A 654 3.44 2.48 -14.24
C PRO A 654 4.05 1.84 -12.99
N SER A 655 5.30 1.39 -13.04
CA SER A 655 6.00 0.78 -11.89
C SER A 655 6.25 1.74 -10.71
N CYS A 656 6.20 3.06 -10.91
CA CYS A 656 6.37 4.03 -9.83
C CYS A 656 5.18 4.03 -8.85
N TYR A 657 4.01 3.58 -9.30
CA TYR A 657 2.82 3.48 -8.44
C TYR A 657 2.79 2.21 -7.59
N GLU A 658 3.60 1.20 -7.94
CA GLU A 658 3.80 -0.05 -7.20
C GLU A 658 5.26 -0.23 -6.78
N CYS A 659 6.00 0.87 -6.60
CA CYS A 659 7.44 0.88 -6.42
C CYS A 659 7.86 0.13 -5.15
N LYS A 660 8.62 -0.96 -5.31
CA LYS A 660 9.20 -1.75 -4.22
C LYS A 660 10.35 -1.05 -3.49
N PHE A 661 10.87 0.04 -4.07
CA PHE A 661 12.04 0.79 -3.58
C PHE A 661 11.65 1.99 -2.70
N THR A 662 10.37 2.15 -2.39
CA THR A 662 9.86 3.19 -1.47
C THR A 662 9.83 2.65 -0.04
N THR A 663 11.00 2.56 0.55
CA THR A 663 11.26 2.02 1.88
C THR A 663 12.28 2.88 2.62
N THR A 664 12.36 2.74 3.95
CA THR A 664 13.44 3.33 4.76
C THR A 664 14.77 2.65 4.56
N GLU A 665 14.78 1.38 4.18
CA GLU A 665 15.97 0.64 3.79
C GLU A 665 16.47 1.11 2.42
N ARG A 666 17.70 1.61 2.37
CA ARG A 666 18.24 2.34 1.20
C ARG A 666 19.32 1.56 0.48
N TYR A 667 19.36 1.72 -0.85
CA TYR A 667 20.30 1.00 -1.73
C TYR A 667 21.62 1.72 -1.93
N GLY A 668 21.64 3.04 -1.72
CA GLY A 668 22.86 3.87 -1.76
C GLY A 668 23.63 3.82 -0.44
N ASP A 669 24.93 4.14 -0.48
CA ASP A 669 25.74 4.43 0.71
C ASP A 669 25.24 5.72 1.39
N ILE A 670 24.77 6.67 0.56
CA ILE A 670 24.11 7.91 0.98
C ILE A 670 22.81 8.09 0.19
N THR A 671 21.75 8.53 0.88
CA THR A 671 20.50 8.97 0.24
C THR A 671 20.32 10.47 0.37
N LEU A 672 19.98 11.13 -0.73
CA LEU A 672 19.78 12.58 -0.80
C LEU A 672 18.33 12.93 -1.22
N GLY A 673 17.83 14.04 -0.66
CA GLY A 673 16.52 14.58 -1.04
C GLY A 673 16.30 16.00 -0.53
N ASP A 674 15.15 16.58 -0.86
CA ASP A 674 14.67 17.81 -0.25
C ASP A 674 14.11 17.54 1.15
N PHE A 675 14.45 18.32 2.17
CA PHE A 675 13.88 18.13 3.51
C PHE A 675 12.56 18.90 3.67
N TRP A 676 11.51 18.45 2.95
CA TRP A 676 10.19 19.07 3.05
C TRP A 676 9.64 19.02 4.47
N GLY A 677 9.13 20.15 4.94
CA GLY A 677 8.50 20.25 6.26
C GLY A 677 9.43 20.60 7.41
N ILE A 678 10.77 20.58 7.23
CA ILE A 678 11.74 20.90 8.28
C ILE A 678 11.57 22.32 8.83
N GLY A 679 11.15 23.27 8.00
CA GLY A 679 10.84 24.65 8.40
C GLY A 679 9.68 24.78 9.40
N LYS A 680 8.83 23.77 9.58
CA LYS A 680 7.84 23.74 10.67
C LYS A 680 8.50 23.50 12.02
N LYS A 681 9.57 22.68 12.04
CA LYS A 681 10.36 22.39 13.25
C LYS A 681 11.36 23.50 13.57
N TYR A 682 11.97 24.08 12.52
CA TYR A 682 12.98 25.14 12.64
C TYR A 682 12.66 26.35 11.76
N PRO A 683 11.65 27.18 12.09
CA PRO A 683 11.24 28.32 11.25
C PRO A 683 12.34 29.37 11.01
N GLN A 684 13.21 29.56 12.01
CA GLN A 684 14.33 30.54 11.96
C GLN A 684 15.49 30.04 11.09
N TRP A 685 15.62 28.75 10.92
CA TRP A 685 16.70 28.12 10.16
C TRP A 685 16.35 27.91 8.68
N ASP A 686 15.06 27.94 8.35
CA ASP A 686 14.54 27.78 7.00
C ASP A 686 14.50 29.14 6.27
N ASP A 687 15.55 29.40 5.51
CA ASP A 687 15.76 30.65 4.76
C ASP A 687 15.23 30.61 3.31
N ASP A 688 14.46 29.59 2.93
CA ASP A 688 13.91 29.37 1.59
C ASP A 688 14.96 29.23 0.46
N LYS A 689 16.19 28.81 0.78
CA LYS A 689 17.28 28.60 -0.19
C LYS A 689 17.55 27.12 -0.49
N GLY A 690 16.88 26.20 0.19
CA GLY A 690 17.01 24.73 0.07
C GLY A 690 17.73 24.10 1.26
N ILE A 691 17.14 23.02 1.75
CA ILE A 691 17.65 22.18 2.82
C ILE A 691 17.59 20.75 2.35
N SER A 692 18.71 20.04 2.35
CA SER A 692 18.76 18.62 2.00
C SER A 692 18.46 17.75 3.22
N VAL A 693 17.68 16.68 3.02
CA VAL A 693 17.77 15.51 3.86
C VAL A 693 18.93 14.65 3.35
N VAL A 694 19.79 14.23 4.26
CA VAL A 694 20.92 13.34 4.01
C VAL A 694 20.75 12.14 4.93
N MET A 695 20.73 10.95 4.36
CA MET A 695 20.70 9.70 5.11
C MET A 695 22.03 8.98 4.85
N LEU A 696 22.77 8.73 5.89
CA LEU A 696 24.01 7.96 5.85
C LEU A 696 23.64 6.50 6.13
N ASN A 697 23.74 5.65 5.12
CA ASN A 697 23.16 4.31 5.19
C ASN A 697 24.21 3.22 5.48
N THR A 698 25.49 3.52 5.26
CA THR A 698 26.61 2.60 5.49
C THR A 698 27.77 3.30 6.17
N ASP A 699 28.69 2.54 6.77
CA ASP A 699 29.94 3.09 7.34
C ASP A 699 30.78 3.78 6.26
N LYS A 700 30.79 3.24 5.04
CA LYS A 700 31.44 3.85 3.87
C LYS A 700 30.80 5.22 3.55
N GLY A 701 29.47 5.30 3.58
CA GLY A 701 28.74 6.56 3.42
C GLY A 701 29.11 7.58 4.49
N ASN A 702 29.17 7.14 5.75
CA ASN A 702 29.56 7.99 6.87
C ASN A 702 31.00 8.52 6.71
N SER A 703 31.95 7.65 6.42
CA SER A 703 33.38 8.02 6.25
C SER A 703 33.60 8.99 5.07
N TYR A 704 32.83 8.86 3.99
CA TYR A 704 32.90 9.84 2.88
C TYR A 704 32.26 11.17 3.23
N TYR A 705 31.16 11.13 3.95
CA TYR A 705 30.48 12.34 4.39
C TYR A 705 31.33 13.16 5.35
N GLU A 706 32.07 12.55 6.25
CA GLU A 706 33.00 13.23 7.18
C GLU A 706 34.02 14.08 6.47
N GLN A 707 34.45 13.72 5.26
CA GLN A 707 35.43 14.50 4.47
C GLN A 707 34.88 15.84 3.96
N ILE A 708 33.58 16.02 4.00
CA ILE A 708 32.87 17.22 3.49
C ILE A 708 31.95 17.86 4.53
N ALA A 709 31.85 17.30 5.72
CA ALA A 709 30.96 17.78 6.77
C ALA A 709 31.16 19.24 7.15
N ASP A 710 32.42 19.73 7.08
CA ASP A 710 32.78 21.13 7.33
C ASP A 710 32.15 22.14 6.35
N LYS A 711 31.69 21.68 5.18
CA LYS A 711 31.06 22.52 4.15
C LYS A 711 29.59 22.87 4.50
N PHE A 712 29.02 22.25 5.51
CA PHE A 712 27.59 22.36 5.79
C PHE A 712 27.27 22.98 7.16
N ASP A 713 26.17 23.70 7.24
CA ASP A 713 25.40 23.94 8.45
C ASP A 713 24.43 22.79 8.59
N ALA A 714 24.74 21.85 9.49
CA ALA A 714 24.08 20.55 9.62
C ALA A 714 23.33 20.41 10.95
N ARG A 715 22.20 19.69 10.92
CA ARG A 715 21.44 19.30 12.10
C ARG A 715 21.13 17.82 12.05
N LYS A 716 21.42 17.10 13.14
CA LYS A 716 21.03 15.70 13.29
C LYS A 716 19.52 15.61 13.53
N GLU A 717 18.87 14.70 12.84
CA GLU A 717 17.42 14.49 12.85
C GLU A 717 17.06 13.01 13.08
N GLU A 718 15.82 12.80 13.49
CA GLU A 718 15.24 11.44 13.53
C GLU A 718 14.64 11.07 12.16
N LEU A 719 14.68 9.80 11.81
CA LEU A 719 14.05 9.26 10.60
C LEU A 719 12.57 9.63 10.51
N ASN A 720 11.85 9.64 11.63
CA ASN A 720 10.45 10.04 11.67
C ASN A 720 10.23 11.51 11.30
N THR A 721 11.19 12.40 11.57
CA THR A 721 11.13 13.81 11.13
C THR A 721 11.19 13.87 9.59
N ALA A 722 12.07 13.07 8.97
CA ALA A 722 12.16 13.00 7.51
C ALA A 722 10.88 12.41 6.87
N LYS A 723 10.26 11.38 7.46
CA LYS A 723 9.02 10.76 6.97
C LYS A 723 7.84 11.74 6.87
N VAL A 724 7.75 12.77 7.70
CA VAL A 724 6.61 13.72 7.71
C VAL A 724 6.41 14.42 6.36
N GLY A 725 7.50 14.75 5.65
CA GLY A 725 7.44 15.42 4.35
C GLY A 725 7.76 14.52 3.15
N GLN A 726 8.06 13.22 3.38
CA GLN A 726 8.63 12.30 2.40
C GLN A 726 7.87 10.98 2.36
N ARG A 727 6.71 10.99 1.68
CA ARG A 727 5.89 9.78 1.53
C ARG A 727 6.68 8.60 0.95
N THR A 728 7.59 8.86 0.01
CA THR A 728 8.38 7.84 -0.70
C THR A 728 9.40 7.10 0.17
N LEU A 729 9.53 7.47 1.44
CA LEU A 729 10.26 6.70 2.44
C LEU A 729 9.47 5.52 3.04
N TYR A 730 8.16 5.41 2.77
CA TYR A 730 7.34 4.36 3.38
C TYR A 730 6.17 3.88 2.51
N ALA A 731 5.92 4.52 1.37
CA ALA A 731 4.85 4.12 0.47
C ALA A 731 5.08 4.65 -0.95
N PRO A 732 4.68 3.91 -1.99
CA PRO A 732 4.72 4.36 -3.37
C PRO A 732 3.89 5.62 -3.61
N THR A 733 4.21 6.32 -4.69
CA THR A 733 3.41 7.44 -5.18
C THR A 733 2.01 6.95 -5.57
N LYS A 734 0.97 7.63 -5.10
CA LYS A 734 -0.41 7.24 -5.38
C LYS A 734 -0.76 7.51 -6.84
N LYS A 735 -1.24 6.49 -7.57
CA LYS A 735 -1.70 6.63 -8.96
C LYS A 735 -2.84 7.65 -9.04
N ASN A 736 -2.75 8.58 -9.99
CA ASN A 736 -3.84 9.51 -10.27
C ASN A 736 -4.95 8.77 -11.03
N PRO A 737 -6.24 8.92 -10.65
CA PRO A 737 -7.34 8.25 -11.34
C PRO A 737 -7.45 8.58 -12.83
N ASN A 738 -6.96 9.75 -13.24
CA ASN A 738 -7.02 10.20 -14.63
C ASN A 738 -5.79 9.81 -15.46
N ARG A 739 -4.82 9.10 -14.88
CA ARG A 739 -3.56 8.77 -15.57
C ARG A 739 -3.79 8.01 -16.87
N ASP A 740 -4.60 6.98 -16.82
CA ASP A 740 -4.81 6.13 -17.99
C ASP A 740 -5.61 6.88 -19.08
N ALA A 741 -6.61 7.67 -18.68
CA ALA A 741 -7.35 8.54 -19.59
C ALA A 741 -6.46 9.63 -20.21
N PHE A 742 -5.49 10.16 -19.46
CA PHE A 742 -4.49 11.08 -19.99
C PHE A 742 -3.62 10.44 -21.08
N TYR A 743 -3.03 9.27 -20.81
CA TYR A 743 -2.17 8.60 -21.78
C TYR A 743 -2.95 8.09 -23.01
N ASN A 744 -4.17 7.61 -22.83
CA ASN A 744 -5.05 7.27 -23.95
C ASN A 744 -5.27 8.47 -24.88
N LEU A 745 -5.57 9.64 -24.33
CA LEU A 745 -5.72 10.86 -25.11
C LEU A 745 -4.40 11.32 -25.75
N TYR A 746 -3.29 11.18 -25.00
CA TYR A 746 -1.94 11.49 -25.50
C TYR A 746 -1.57 10.64 -26.71
N ILE A 747 -1.86 9.34 -26.68
CA ILE A 747 -1.60 8.42 -27.80
C ILE A 747 -2.53 8.73 -28.98
N GLU A 748 -3.81 9.01 -28.69
CA GLU A 748 -4.82 9.25 -29.75
C GLU A 748 -4.64 10.62 -30.43
N LYS A 749 -4.41 11.70 -29.65
CA LYS A 749 -4.45 13.09 -30.14
C LYS A 749 -3.17 13.88 -29.97
N GLY A 750 -2.19 13.32 -29.29
CA GLY A 750 -0.88 13.97 -29.08
C GLY A 750 -0.76 14.78 -27.79
N CYS A 751 0.43 15.34 -27.62
CA CYS A 751 0.87 15.99 -26.38
C CYS A 751 0.05 17.22 -26.03
N LYS A 752 -0.22 18.10 -26.99
CA LYS A 752 -0.91 19.38 -26.76
C LYS A 752 -2.30 19.17 -26.17
N GLU A 753 -3.13 18.40 -26.85
CA GLU A 753 -4.50 18.11 -26.50
C GLU A 753 -4.60 17.45 -25.12
N ALA A 754 -3.73 16.47 -24.86
CA ALA A 754 -3.69 15.79 -23.57
C ALA A 754 -3.27 16.75 -22.43
N LEU A 755 -2.24 17.56 -22.63
CA LEU A 755 -1.81 18.53 -21.63
C LEU A 755 -2.87 19.61 -21.37
N GLU A 756 -3.51 20.14 -22.41
CA GLU A 756 -4.54 21.16 -22.29
C GLU A 756 -5.79 20.65 -21.55
N GLN A 757 -6.21 19.42 -21.81
CA GLN A 757 -7.37 18.82 -21.17
C GLN A 757 -7.16 18.48 -19.69
N TYR A 758 -5.98 17.97 -19.34
CA TYR A 758 -5.72 17.46 -17.99
C TYR A 758 -4.94 18.40 -17.08
N THR A 759 -4.53 19.58 -17.58
CA THR A 759 -3.90 20.63 -16.77
C THR A 759 -4.70 21.93 -16.77
N ASN A 760 -4.97 22.44 -15.59
CA ASN A 760 -5.72 23.68 -15.41
C ASN A 760 -4.75 24.86 -15.29
N VAL A 761 -4.30 25.40 -16.42
CA VAL A 761 -3.42 26.57 -16.45
C VAL A 761 -4.27 27.82 -16.58
N PRO A 762 -4.27 28.73 -15.60
CA PRO A 762 -5.06 29.96 -15.67
C PRO A 762 -4.67 30.84 -16.86
N SER A 763 -5.63 31.56 -17.45
CA SER A 763 -5.34 32.48 -18.53
C SER A 763 -4.30 33.57 -18.16
N LYS A 764 -3.62 34.15 -19.14
CA LYS A 764 -2.60 35.21 -18.90
C LYS A 764 -3.14 36.34 -18.03
N PHE A 765 -4.39 36.70 -18.19
CA PHE A 765 -5.07 37.74 -17.40
C PHE A 765 -5.21 37.33 -15.93
N VAL A 766 -5.70 36.12 -15.68
CA VAL A 766 -5.87 35.57 -14.33
C VAL A 766 -4.50 35.37 -13.64
N ARG A 767 -3.46 34.97 -14.38
CA ARG A 767 -2.08 34.89 -13.89
C ARG A 767 -1.55 36.26 -13.46
N GLY A 768 -1.81 37.31 -14.25
CA GLY A 768 -1.46 38.70 -13.93
C GLY A 768 -2.17 39.20 -12.67
N TYR A 769 -3.46 38.96 -12.55
CA TYR A 769 -4.25 39.28 -11.35
C TYR A 769 -3.67 38.61 -10.09
N TYR A 770 -3.40 37.30 -10.13
CA TYR A 770 -2.79 36.59 -9.00
C TYR A 770 -1.37 37.05 -8.68
N ALA A 771 -0.59 37.50 -9.67
CA ALA A 771 0.72 38.08 -9.44
C ALA A 771 0.64 39.38 -8.64
N VAL A 772 -0.26 40.28 -9.01
CA VAL A 772 -0.50 41.52 -8.30
C VAL A 772 -1.04 41.31 -6.88
N MET A 773 -2.04 40.44 -6.72
CA MET A 773 -2.58 40.08 -5.40
C MET A 773 -1.52 39.48 -4.47
N ARG A 774 -0.60 38.68 -5.00
CA ARG A 774 0.49 38.10 -4.22
C ARG A 774 1.52 39.12 -3.76
N VAL A 775 1.88 40.07 -4.64
CA VAL A 775 2.77 41.18 -4.26
C VAL A 775 2.14 41.99 -3.10
N GLY A 776 0.85 42.25 -3.17
CA GLY A 776 0.11 42.90 -2.08
C GLY A 776 0.16 42.12 -0.77
N LEU A 777 -0.07 40.76 -0.82
CA LEU A 777 -0.02 39.90 0.34
C LEU A 777 1.42 39.75 0.93
N ASP A 778 2.45 39.75 0.08
CA ASP A 778 3.84 39.66 0.54
C ASP A 778 4.29 41.00 1.19
N ILE A 779 3.79 42.15 0.69
CA ILE A 779 3.98 43.47 1.34
C ILE A 779 3.31 43.47 2.72
N VAL A 780 2.05 43.06 2.81
CA VAL A 780 1.32 42.95 4.09
C VAL A 780 2.04 42.00 5.07
N ARG A 781 2.50 40.86 4.62
CA ARG A 781 3.29 39.93 5.47
C ARG A 781 4.63 40.51 5.93
N ARG A 782 5.31 41.31 5.11
CA ARG A 782 6.54 42.00 5.50
C ARG A 782 6.28 43.10 6.53
N ILE A 783 5.16 43.79 6.39
CA ILE A 783 4.75 44.82 7.36
C ILE A 783 4.40 44.18 8.70
N LEU A 784 3.60 43.09 8.69
CA LEU A 784 3.23 42.34 9.90
C LEU A 784 4.42 41.65 10.59
N ARG A 785 5.48 41.28 9.85
CA ARG A 785 6.71 40.71 10.44
C ARG A 785 7.67 41.75 11.01
N LYS A 786 7.53 43.05 10.66
CA LYS A 786 8.33 44.14 11.21
C LYS A 786 7.69 44.78 12.45
N GLY A 787 6.50 44.39 12.82
CA GLY A 787 5.77 44.90 13.98
C GLY A 787 5.80 44.05 15.25
N TYR A 788 6.74 43.06 15.30
CA TYR A 788 7.02 42.30 16.53
C TYR A 788 8.52 42.23 16.78
#